data_f76cd50743affca8796a0ef9a6fc0fc5
#
_entry.id   f76cd50743affca8796a0ef9a6fc0fc5
#
_cell.length_a   1.000
_cell.length_b   1.000
_cell.length_c   1.000
_cell.angle_alpha   90.00
_cell.angle_beta   90.00
_cell.angle_gamma   90.00
#
_symmetry.space_group_name_H-M   'P 1'
#
loop_
_entity.id
_entity.type
_entity.pdbx_description
1 polymer ?
#
loop_
_entity_poly.entity_id
_entity_poly.type
_entity_poly.pdbx_seq_one_letter_code
_entity_poly.pdbx_strand_id
1 'polypeptide(L)'
;MENKLIIRGARENNLKNINIDIPKNKLVIMTGLSGSGKTSLAFDTIYAEGQRRYVESLSAYARQFLGNMEKPDVDAIEGLSPAIAIDQKTTSNNPRSTVGTVTEIYDYLRLLYARVGKAYCPKHDVVIESQTIKQMADTIDQYADGNRLMVVARVVKRKKGTFKDYFADLLKDGYLRVVVDGQNYMLDEEIELDKNKKHDIDVVIDRIIKKEGYRSRLVDSLEVGLKLTGGEVIVQNLTTKTEELFSEHLACPICGFSVPKLEPRLFSFNNPLGACPDCRGLGIKNEVDVDLLIPDWSKSINEGGLRYFKTAVGTNRIEWQRFLVLCKKYKIDLDKPLKDFTKQELSYILDGSREPISYEIVSDSGNVSRTTKFIEVRTLIARRYEETTSKWSKEWYASFMSEHTCPTCKGRRLNDQVLSVRVGGLNIAEFTEQSIEDALHFIQNIKLTDYEMNIARLVVKEINDRLTFLNNVGLGYLTLARRAGGLSGGEAQRIRLATQIGTRLTGVLYVLDEPSIGLHQRDNEKLIKSLQDIRDLGNSVLVVEHDEDTMRASDFIVDIGPGAGVHGGQVICAGTPEEVMNCKDSITGQYLSGNRKIEVPQKRRKGNGLFIEVKGAKEHNLKNINVKFPLGKFNVVTGVSGSGKSTLVNDILGKSLMRYVYQSKERPGLHKEILGIENIDKVIEVSQDPIGRTPRSNPVTYTGVFDDIRDLFAQTNEAKMRGYDKGRFSFNVKGGRCEACQGDGLKKISMHFLPDVYVPCEQCEGKRYNEETLQVTYKDKNIYDVLEMTVEEAVDFFDNLPKIRNKIQTLYDVGLGYIKLGQSATTLSGGEAQRVKLASELQKKSTGKTVYILDEPTTGLHSHDVARLIDVLQRIVDQGDTIIVIEHNLDVIKVADHIIDLGPEGGAGGGTIV
;
A
#
# COMPACT_ATOMS: atom_id res chain seq x y z
N MET A 1 31.97 30.21 -15.67
CA MET A 1 31.27 28.95 -15.94
C MET A 1 29.81 29.30 -16.14
N GLU A 2 29.25 28.95 -17.27
CA GLU A 2 27.87 29.31 -17.59
C GLU A 2 26.90 28.66 -16.60
N ASN A 3 26.13 29.52 -15.99
CA ASN A 3 25.13 29.11 -14.97
C ASN A 3 23.84 28.59 -15.63
N LYS A 4 24.01 27.80 -16.71
CA LYS A 4 22.92 27.28 -17.56
C LYS A 4 23.11 25.81 -17.86
N LEU A 5 21.97 25.11 -18.01
CA LEU A 5 21.85 23.82 -18.64
C LEU A 5 21.53 24.07 -20.12
N ILE A 6 22.41 23.67 -21.01
CA ILE A 6 22.31 23.96 -22.46
C ILE A 6 21.92 22.65 -23.16
N ILE A 7 20.75 22.62 -23.79
CA ILE A 7 20.23 21.43 -24.50
C ILE A 7 20.20 21.76 -25.99
N ARG A 8 20.71 20.87 -26.81
CA ARG A 8 20.72 20.99 -28.25
C ARG A 8 20.26 19.71 -28.92
N GLY A 9 19.29 19.85 -29.81
CA GLY A 9 18.85 18.76 -30.67
C GLY A 9 18.07 17.66 -29.94
N ALA A 10 17.24 17.97 -28.96
CA ALA A 10 16.41 16.95 -28.27
C ALA A 10 15.26 16.49 -29.18
N ARG A 11 15.22 15.18 -29.47
CA ARG A 11 14.28 14.52 -30.39
C ARG A 11 13.59 13.30 -29.80
N GLU A 12 13.71 13.09 -28.46
CA GLU A 12 13.10 11.93 -27.80
C GLU A 12 11.57 11.96 -27.92
N ASN A 13 10.97 10.83 -28.23
CA ASN A 13 9.52 10.66 -28.43
C ASN A 13 8.95 11.65 -29.48
N ASN A 14 8.14 12.62 -29.05
CA ASN A 14 7.48 13.61 -29.92
C ASN A 14 8.23 14.95 -30.00
N LEU A 15 9.43 15.08 -29.40
CA LEU A 15 10.19 16.33 -29.41
C LEU A 15 10.74 16.66 -30.81
N LYS A 16 10.60 17.90 -31.22
CA LYS A 16 10.96 18.39 -32.55
C LYS A 16 12.27 19.18 -32.55
N ASN A 17 13.39 18.48 -32.28
CA ASN A 17 14.73 19.08 -32.33
C ASN A 17 14.87 20.33 -31.43
N ILE A 18 14.47 20.16 -30.15
CA ILE A 18 14.43 21.27 -29.18
C ILE A 18 15.85 21.76 -28.87
N ASN A 19 16.03 23.10 -28.96
CA ASN A 19 17.21 23.80 -28.49
C ASN A 19 16.80 24.82 -27.44
N ILE A 20 17.30 24.66 -26.19
CA ILE A 20 16.92 25.52 -25.08
C ILE A 20 18.07 25.69 -24.07
N ASP A 21 18.13 26.87 -23.47
CA ASP A 21 19.02 27.21 -22.36
C ASP A 21 18.20 27.40 -21.08
N ILE A 22 18.40 26.55 -20.09
CA ILE A 22 17.69 26.55 -18.81
C ILE A 22 18.63 27.08 -17.73
N PRO A 23 18.21 28.08 -16.90
CA PRO A 23 19.06 28.58 -15.82
C PRO A 23 19.23 27.53 -14.71
N LYS A 24 20.48 27.41 -14.19
CA LYS A 24 20.80 26.54 -13.05
C LYS A 24 20.51 27.23 -11.73
N ASN A 25 20.37 26.43 -10.66
CA ASN A 25 20.08 26.89 -9.29
C ASN A 25 18.80 27.73 -9.22
N LYS A 26 17.82 27.32 -10.01
CA LYS A 26 16.50 27.95 -10.13
C LYS A 26 15.39 26.90 -10.00
N LEU A 27 14.22 27.36 -9.61
CA LEU A 27 12.98 26.60 -9.72
C LEU A 27 12.41 26.81 -11.13
N VAL A 28 12.50 25.76 -11.95
CA VAL A 28 12.09 25.76 -13.36
C VAL A 28 10.87 24.89 -13.53
N ILE A 29 9.82 25.43 -14.11
CA ILE A 29 8.60 24.68 -14.40
C ILE A 29 8.55 24.34 -15.89
N MET A 30 8.33 23.07 -16.21
CA MET A 30 7.96 22.61 -17.55
C MET A 30 6.44 22.40 -17.60
N THR A 31 5.78 23.15 -18.47
CA THR A 31 4.32 23.16 -18.61
C THR A 31 3.89 23.00 -20.06
N GLY A 32 2.61 22.90 -20.30
CA GLY A 32 1.98 22.73 -21.63
C GLY A 32 0.88 21.67 -21.61
N LEU A 33 0.21 21.46 -22.72
CA LEU A 33 -0.91 20.50 -22.82
C LEU A 33 -0.50 19.06 -22.46
N SER A 34 -1.43 18.23 -22.06
CA SER A 34 -1.21 16.80 -21.87
C SER A 34 -0.72 16.16 -23.17
N GLY A 35 0.38 15.37 -23.10
CA GLY A 35 1.01 14.78 -24.28
C GLY A 35 1.82 15.74 -25.16
N SER A 36 2.12 16.99 -24.72
CA SER A 36 2.93 17.94 -25.49
C SER A 36 4.44 17.64 -25.53
N GLY A 37 4.94 16.73 -24.67
CA GLY A 37 6.37 16.36 -24.62
C GLY A 37 7.11 16.85 -23.37
N LYS A 38 6.43 17.36 -22.37
CA LYS A 38 7.03 17.82 -21.09
C LYS A 38 7.87 16.75 -20.41
N THR A 39 7.26 15.60 -20.17
CA THR A 39 7.92 14.44 -19.52
C THR A 39 9.04 13.90 -20.40
N SER A 40 8.88 13.91 -21.74
CA SER A 40 9.92 13.51 -22.68
C SER A 40 11.16 14.39 -22.57
N LEU A 41 11.01 15.72 -22.41
CA LEU A 41 12.14 16.61 -22.22
C LEU A 41 12.73 16.48 -20.80
N ALA A 42 11.90 16.47 -19.74
CA ALA A 42 12.36 16.48 -18.36
C ALA A 42 12.97 15.13 -17.94
N PHE A 43 12.24 14.03 -18.19
CA PHE A 43 12.63 12.69 -17.71
C PHE A 43 13.35 11.88 -18.76
N ASP A 44 12.79 11.73 -19.96
CA ASP A 44 13.34 10.83 -20.97
C ASP A 44 14.61 11.43 -21.63
N THR A 45 14.82 12.76 -21.56
CA THR A 45 16.00 13.42 -22.10
C THR A 45 16.96 13.90 -21.00
N ILE A 46 16.56 14.89 -20.18
CA ILE A 46 17.47 15.55 -19.22
C ILE A 46 17.86 14.60 -18.09
N TYR A 47 16.88 14.00 -17.41
CA TYR A 47 17.15 13.09 -16.32
C TYR A 47 17.85 11.82 -16.80
N ALA A 48 17.39 11.22 -17.89
CA ALA A 48 17.97 10.00 -18.46
C ALA A 48 19.45 10.18 -18.81
N GLU A 49 19.83 11.30 -19.46
CA GLU A 49 21.22 11.61 -19.76
C GLU A 49 22.05 11.88 -18.48
N GLY A 50 21.46 12.55 -17.49
CA GLY A 50 22.12 12.79 -16.20
C GLY A 50 22.43 11.49 -15.47
N GLN A 51 21.48 10.58 -15.43
CA GLN A 51 21.61 9.27 -14.81
C GLN A 51 22.62 8.40 -15.60
N ARG A 52 22.54 8.41 -16.95
CA ARG A 52 23.49 7.69 -17.80
C ARG A 52 24.95 8.10 -17.53
N ARG A 53 25.23 9.40 -17.52
CA ARG A 53 26.58 9.93 -17.23
C ARG A 53 27.05 9.58 -15.83
N TYR A 54 26.16 9.62 -14.85
CA TYR A 54 26.47 9.22 -13.48
C TYR A 54 26.84 7.73 -13.42
N VAL A 55 26.04 6.85 -14.04
CA VAL A 55 26.32 5.40 -14.10
C VAL A 55 27.61 5.11 -14.85
N GLU A 56 27.89 5.81 -15.95
CA GLU A 56 29.14 5.67 -16.69
C GLU A 56 30.39 6.07 -15.87
N SER A 57 30.25 6.98 -14.92
CA SER A 57 31.34 7.37 -14.02
C SER A 57 31.66 6.31 -12.94
N LEU A 58 30.78 5.33 -12.75
CA LEU A 58 30.97 4.25 -11.77
C LEU A 58 31.94 3.18 -12.28
N SER A 59 32.45 2.34 -11.35
CA SER A 59 33.31 1.22 -11.70
C SER A 59 32.64 0.24 -12.67
N ALA A 60 33.46 -0.48 -13.49
CA ALA A 60 32.94 -1.49 -14.42
C ALA A 60 32.10 -2.58 -13.69
N TYR A 61 32.45 -2.91 -12.45
CA TYR A 61 31.72 -3.85 -11.62
C TYR A 61 30.32 -3.30 -11.28
N ALA A 62 30.20 -2.05 -10.83
CA ALA A 62 28.91 -1.42 -10.54
C ALA A 62 28.01 -1.32 -11.77
N ARG A 63 28.60 -1.01 -12.95
CA ARG A 63 27.86 -0.95 -14.23
C ARG A 63 27.25 -2.28 -14.66
N GLN A 64 27.88 -3.41 -14.34
CA GLN A 64 27.33 -4.74 -14.63
C GLN A 64 25.97 -4.99 -13.92
N PHE A 65 25.77 -4.39 -12.75
CA PHE A 65 24.52 -4.52 -11.98
C PHE A 65 23.45 -3.51 -12.41
N LEU A 66 23.87 -2.33 -12.91
CA LEU A 66 22.96 -1.24 -13.28
C LEU A 66 22.46 -1.34 -14.73
N GLY A 67 23.09 -2.19 -15.55
CA GLY A 67 22.77 -2.34 -16.96
C GLY A 67 23.33 -1.20 -17.83
N ASN A 68 23.27 -1.38 -19.16
CA ASN A 68 23.53 -0.31 -20.09
C ASN A 68 22.28 0.56 -20.24
N MET A 69 22.40 1.83 -19.93
CA MET A 69 21.35 2.80 -20.20
C MET A 69 21.46 3.27 -21.64
N GLU A 70 20.36 3.26 -22.36
CA GLU A 70 20.30 3.82 -23.71
C GLU A 70 20.53 5.32 -23.66
N LYS A 71 21.28 5.84 -24.64
CA LYS A 71 21.50 7.27 -24.76
C LYS A 71 20.23 7.89 -25.34
N PRO A 72 19.63 8.91 -24.70
CA PRO A 72 18.49 9.60 -25.26
C PRO A 72 18.86 10.27 -26.60
N ASP A 73 17.87 10.43 -27.48
CA ASP A 73 18.05 11.10 -28.77
C ASP A 73 18.19 12.61 -28.55
N VAL A 74 19.43 12.99 -28.29
CA VAL A 74 19.83 14.38 -28.08
C VAL A 74 21.26 14.58 -28.61
N ASP A 75 21.52 15.71 -29.28
CA ASP A 75 22.86 16.00 -29.82
C ASP A 75 23.84 16.31 -28.69
N ALA A 76 23.49 17.23 -27.79
CA ALA A 76 24.32 17.59 -26.65
C ALA A 76 23.49 18.14 -25.47
N ILE A 77 23.96 17.82 -24.26
CA ILE A 77 23.52 18.50 -23.02
C ILE A 77 24.76 18.92 -22.25
N GLU A 78 24.93 20.23 -22.07
CA GLU A 78 26.05 20.84 -21.34
C GLU A 78 25.55 21.36 -19.97
N GLY A 79 26.46 21.41 -19.01
CA GLY A 79 26.15 21.92 -17.68
C GLY A 79 25.32 21.00 -16.80
N LEU A 80 25.17 19.72 -17.16
CA LEU A 80 24.36 18.77 -16.43
C LEU A 80 24.97 18.42 -15.06
N SER A 81 24.18 18.52 -14.01
CA SER A 81 24.52 18.08 -12.64
C SER A 81 24.03 16.64 -12.40
N PRO A 82 24.52 15.94 -11.36
CA PRO A 82 23.92 14.69 -10.95
C PRO A 82 22.40 14.85 -10.77
N ALA A 83 21.61 13.96 -11.36
CA ALA A 83 20.16 14.10 -11.40
C ALA A 83 19.44 13.09 -10.50
N ILE A 84 18.42 13.55 -9.79
CA ILE A 84 17.54 12.75 -8.95
C ILE A 84 16.11 12.94 -9.44
N ALA A 85 15.43 11.84 -9.78
CA ALA A 85 14.01 11.87 -10.16
C ALA A 85 13.09 11.53 -8.99
N ILE A 86 11.97 12.24 -8.91
CA ILE A 86 10.88 11.98 -7.98
C ILE A 86 9.60 11.85 -8.81
N ASP A 87 9.34 10.64 -9.26
CA ASP A 87 8.17 10.29 -10.09
C ASP A 87 6.98 9.80 -9.26
N GLN A 88 5.82 9.70 -9.88
CA GLN A 88 4.59 9.17 -9.26
C GLN A 88 4.56 7.63 -9.20
N LYS A 89 5.42 6.93 -9.92
CA LYS A 89 5.32 5.48 -10.09
C LYS A 89 5.64 4.72 -8.81
N THR A 90 4.74 3.82 -8.47
CA THR A 90 4.83 2.71 -7.53
C THR A 90 4.80 3.01 -6.04
N THR A 91 3.59 2.90 -5.49
CA THR A 91 3.45 2.46 -4.09
C THR A 91 3.97 1.02 -3.97
N SER A 92 4.81 0.77 -2.97
CA SER A 92 5.27 -0.58 -2.68
C SER A 92 4.09 -1.45 -2.27
N ASN A 93 3.83 -2.53 -3.01
CA ASN A 93 2.82 -3.53 -2.66
C ASN A 93 3.26 -4.46 -1.51
N ASN A 94 4.41 -4.19 -0.88
CA ASN A 94 4.87 -4.97 0.24
C ASN A 94 4.04 -4.66 1.49
N PRO A 95 3.28 -5.63 2.06
CA PRO A 95 2.42 -5.39 3.22
C PRO A 95 3.20 -5.04 4.50
N ARG A 96 4.52 -5.21 4.49
CA ARG A 96 5.40 -4.86 5.60
C ARG A 96 5.93 -3.43 5.54
N SER A 97 5.84 -2.77 4.39
CA SER A 97 6.27 -1.38 4.24
C SER A 97 5.28 -0.42 4.90
N THR A 98 5.78 0.49 5.72
CA THR A 98 5.02 1.57 6.37
C THR A 98 5.66 2.91 6.06
N VAL A 99 4.94 4.01 6.31
CA VAL A 99 5.50 5.36 6.20
C VAL A 99 6.79 5.47 7.01
N GLY A 100 6.80 4.99 8.26
CA GLY A 100 7.99 5.02 9.13
C GLY A 100 9.19 4.25 8.57
N THR A 101 8.97 3.12 7.86
CA THR A 101 10.08 2.34 7.26
C THR A 101 10.58 2.94 5.96
N VAL A 102 9.69 3.52 5.14
CA VAL A 102 10.06 4.16 3.87
C VAL A 102 10.84 5.45 4.11
N THR A 103 10.52 6.18 5.18
CA THR A 103 11.20 7.42 5.59
C THR A 103 12.45 7.16 6.44
N GLU A 104 12.75 5.90 6.74
CA GLU A 104 13.83 5.48 7.65
C GLU A 104 13.67 5.96 9.11
N ILE A 105 12.61 6.71 9.43
CA ILE A 105 12.34 7.18 10.80
C ILE A 105 12.23 5.99 11.75
N TYR A 106 11.64 4.89 11.32
CA TYR A 106 11.49 3.69 12.13
C TYR A 106 12.84 3.08 12.55
N ASP A 107 13.88 3.19 11.72
CA ASP A 107 15.22 2.70 12.06
C ASP A 107 15.87 3.57 13.15
N TYR A 108 15.68 4.87 13.10
CA TYR A 108 16.10 5.77 14.18
C TYR A 108 15.30 5.55 15.47
N LEU A 109 13.98 5.29 15.36
CA LEU A 109 13.17 4.93 16.54
C LEU A 109 13.65 3.64 17.18
N ARG A 110 13.95 2.61 16.40
CA ARG A 110 14.52 1.35 16.91
C ARG A 110 15.82 1.60 17.70
N LEU A 111 16.67 2.50 17.20
CA LEU A 111 17.91 2.88 17.87
C LEU A 111 17.62 3.67 19.16
N LEU A 112 16.68 4.63 19.13
CA LEU A 112 16.26 5.41 20.28
C LEU A 112 15.76 4.50 21.41
N TYR A 113 14.79 3.62 21.10
CA TYR A 113 14.20 2.71 22.07
C TYR A 113 15.20 1.67 22.61
N ALA A 114 16.18 1.26 21.81
CA ALA A 114 17.23 0.35 22.25
C ALA A 114 18.24 1.01 23.19
N ARG A 115 18.45 2.33 23.10
CA ARG A 115 19.49 3.05 23.85
C ARG A 115 18.99 3.73 25.13
N VAL A 116 17.79 4.31 25.08
CA VAL A 116 17.22 5.07 26.21
C VAL A 116 15.84 4.54 26.65
N GLY A 117 15.36 3.45 26.05
CA GLY A 117 14.08 2.84 26.42
C GLY A 117 14.14 2.20 27.82
N LYS A 118 13.09 2.39 28.59
CA LYS A 118 12.86 1.73 29.88
C LYS A 118 11.76 0.69 29.76
N ALA A 119 12.03 -0.52 30.22
CA ALA A 119 11.05 -1.59 30.22
C ALA A 119 10.11 -1.47 31.43
N TYR A 120 8.82 -1.71 31.22
CA TYR A 120 7.79 -1.68 32.24
C TYR A 120 7.05 -3.02 32.26
N CYS A 121 6.67 -3.48 33.44
CA CYS A 121 5.83 -4.66 33.55
C CYS A 121 4.40 -4.36 33.07
N PRO A 122 3.85 -5.09 32.05
CA PRO A 122 2.51 -4.81 31.55
C PRO A 122 1.40 -5.01 32.59
N LYS A 123 1.67 -5.82 33.64
CA LYS A 123 0.69 -6.14 34.70
C LYS A 123 0.79 -5.20 35.91
N HIS A 124 1.98 -4.77 36.26
CA HIS A 124 2.23 -4.04 37.49
C HIS A 124 2.66 -2.59 37.27
N ASP A 125 2.94 -2.21 36.03
CA ASP A 125 3.41 -0.88 35.59
C ASP A 125 4.66 -0.36 36.35
N VAL A 126 5.47 -1.31 36.86
CA VAL A 126 6.76 -1.00 37.49
C VAL A 126 7.89 -1.04 36.49
N VAL A 127 8.89 -0.19 36.67
CA VAL A 127 10.10 -0.22 35.83
C VAL A 127 10.83 -1.53 36.06
N ILE A 128 11.22 -2.15 34.95
CA ILE A 128 12.02 -3.38 34.97
C ILE A 128 13.47 -2.97 34.68
N GLU A 129 14.34 -3.18 35.66
CA GLU A 129 15.76 -2.89 35.56
C GLU A 129 16.57 -4.19 35.58
N SER A 130 17.69 -4.22 34.86
CA SER A 130 18.69 -5.28 35.02
C SER A 130 19.47 -4.99 36.29
N GLN A 131 19.66 -6.01 37.11
CA GLN A 131 20.44 -5.87 38.34
C GLN A 131 21.88 -6.29 38.07
N THR A 132 22.84 -5.46 38.44
CA THR A 132 24.24 -5.87 38.50
C THR A 132 24.45 -6.79 39.69
N ILE A 133 25.44 -7.67 39.62
CA ILE A 133 25.77 -8.55 40.73
C ILE A 133 26.03 -7.79 42.04
N LYS A 134 26.60 -6.58 41.92
CA LYS A 134 26.79 -5.68 43.07
C LYS A 134 25.45 -5.27 43.70
N GLN A 135 24.47 -4.87 42.85
CA GLN A 135 23.14 -4.48 43.31
C GLN A 135 22.37 -5.66 43.91
N MET A 136 22.51 -6.87 43.34
CA MET A 136 21.94 -8.10 43.89
C MET A 136 22.50 -8.35 45.29
N ALA A 137 23.84 -8.28 45.44
CA ALA A 137 24.50 -8.42 46.72
C ALA A 137 24.08 -7.33 47.73
N ASP A 138 23.96 -6.08 47.28
CA ASP A 138 23.51 -4.95 48.13
C ASP A 138 22.05 -5.14 48.61
N THR A 139 21.18 -5.78 47.80
CA THR A 139 19.82 -6.12 48.21
C THR A 139 19.83 -7.22 49.27
N ILE A 140 20.66 -8.26 49.07
CA ILE A 140 20.81 -9.37 50.03
C ILE A 140 21.48 -8.89 51.34
N ASP A 141 22.31 -7.86 51.27
CA ASP A 141 22.88 -7.24 52.47
C ASP A 141 21.84 -6.55 53.39
N GLN A 142 20.62 -6.33 52.93
CA GLN A 142 19.51 -5.82 53.72
C GLN A 142 18.86 -6.89 54.63
N TYR A 143 19.14 -8.17 54.39
CA TYR A 143 18.63 -9.23 55.27
C TYR A 143 19.28 -9.18 56.63
N ALA A 144 18.64 -9.78 57.63
CA ALA A 144 19.19 -9.80 58.98
C ALA A 144 20.42 -10.73 59.10
N ASP A 145 21.37 -10.38 59.95
CA ASP A 145 22.52 -11.23 60.23
C ASP A 145 22.10 -12.56 60.86
N GLY A 146 22.80 -13.61 60.52
CA GLY A 146 22.46 -14.96 60.91
C GLY A 146 21.47 -15.68 60.00
N ASN A 147 20.88 -15.02 59.01
CA ASN A 147 20.01 -15.69 58.02
C ASN A 147 20.79 -16.73 57.21
N ARG A 148 20.12 -17.84 57.02
CA ARG A 148 20.64 -18.95 56.15
C ARG A 148 20.09 -18.74 54.78
N LEU A 149 21.01 -18.54 53.83
CA LEU A 149 20.68 -18.29 52.40
C LEU A 149 21.07 -19.49 51.57
N MET A 150 20.27 -19.80 50.56
CA MET A 150 20.59 -20.81 49.55
C MET A 150 20.49 -20.13 48.17
N VAL A 151 21.61 -20.14 47.47
CA VAL A 151 21.66 -19.64 46.08
C VAL A 151 21.35 -20.79 45.15
N VAL A 152 20.33 -20.66 44.32
CA VAL A 152 19.88 -21.71 43.39
C VAL A 152 19.75 -21.17 41.99
N ALA A 153 20.06 -22.03 41.02
CA ALA A 153 19.96 -21.75 39.59
C ALA A 153 18.84 -22.61 38.99
N ARG A 154 17.74 -21.99 38.50
CA ARG A 154 16.62 -22.72 37.88
C ARG A 154 16.96 -23.12 36.47
N VAL A 155 17.44 -24.35 36.27
CA VAL A 155 17.91 -24.84 34.94
C VAL A 155 16.79 -25.47 34.10
N VAL A 156 15.75 -25.98 34.72
CA VAL A 156 14.58 -26.55 34.04
C VAL A 156 13.33 -25.92 34.61
N LYS A 157 12.47 -25.35 33.70
CA LYS A 157 11.22 -24.70 34.07
C LYS A 157 10.04 -25.35 33.36
N ARG A 158 9.23 -26.10 34.13
CA ARG A 158 8.01 -26.78 33.69
C ARG A 158 8.15 -27.63 32.42
N LYS A 159 9.25 -28.41 32.29
CA LYS A 159 9.50 -29.30 31.16
C LYS A 159 9.22 -30.75 31.55
N LYS A 160 8.71 -31.54 30.58
CA LYS A 160 8.52 -32.98 30.71
C LYS A 160 9.83 -33.72 30.40
N GLY A 161 10.14 -34.76 31.13
CA GLY A 161 11.33 -35.59 30.89
C GLY A 161 11.81 -36.30 32.15
N THR A 162 12.69 -37.25 31.99
CA THR A 162 13.39 -37.96 33.11
C THR A 162 14.66 -37.28 33.57
N PHE A 163 15.25 -36.42 32.71
CA PHE A 163 16.47 -35.64 32.96
C PHE A 163 17.70 -36.39 33.46
N LYS A 164 17.75 -37.75 33.32
CA LYS A 164 18.84 -38.59 33.84
C LYS A 164 20.22 -38.17 33.30
N ASP A 165 20.31 -37.94 31.97
CA ASP A 165 21.58 -37.52 31.35
C ASP A 165 21.99 -36.12 31.84
N TYR A 166 21.01 -35.22 32.01
CA TYR A 166 21.26 -33.86 32.49
C TYR A 166 21.77 -33.84 33.94
N PHE A 167 21.25 -34.71 34.83
CA PHE A 167 21.78 -34.86 36.19
C PHE A 167 23.20 -35.41 36.19
N ALA A 168 23.50 -36.34 35.28
CA ALA A 168 24.85 -36.86 35.14
C ALA A 168 25.87 -35.81 34.68
N ASP A 169 25.45 -34.93 33.79
CA ASP A 169 26.27 -33.80 33.32
C ASP A 169 26.50 -32.78 34.43
N LEU A 170 25.47 -32.40 35.18
CA LEU A 170 25.59 -31.51 36.34
C LEU A 170 26.56 -32.08 37.42
N LEU A 171 26.53 -33.39 37.64
CA LEU A 171 27.47 -34.03 38.57
C LEU A 171 28.90 -33.97 38.06
N LYS A 172 29.14 -34.17 36.76
CA LYS A 172 30.46 -34.00 36.13
C LYS A 172 30.97 -32.56 36.24
N ASP A 173 30.08 -31.58 36.15
CA ASP A 173 30.40 -30.17 36.28
C ASP A 173 30.67 -29.75 37.75
N GLY A 174 30.54 -30.68 38.70
CA GLY A 174 30.88 -30.50 40.10
C GLY A 174 29.76 -30.04 41.02
N TYR A 175 28.50 -29.99 40.49
CA TYR A 175 27.35 -29.71 41.35
C TYR A 175 26.95 -30.98 42.15
N LEU A 176 26.56 -30.78 43.42
CA LEU A 176 26.26 -31.89 44.32
C LEU A 176 24.77 -32.04 44.62
N ARG A 177 23.99 -30.98 44.47
CA ARG A 177 22.59 -30.96 44.96
C ARG A 177 21.67 -30.24 43.96
N VAL A 178 20.45 -30.80 43.83
CA VAL A 178 19.37 -30.20 43.09
C VAL A 178 18.08 -30.18 43.93
N VAL A 179 17.21 -29.22 43.64
CA VAL A 179 15.85 -29.19 44.17
C VAL A 179 14.94 -29.50 42.99
N VAL A 180 14.19 -30.58 43.04
CA VAL A 180 13.23 -30.97 42.01
C VAL A 180 11.85 -30.89 42.60
N ASP A 181 10.99 -30.07 42.00
CA ASP A 181 9.61 -29.85 42.42
C ASP A 181 9.51 -29.50 43.92
N GLY A 182 10.47 -28.74 44.46
CA GLY A 182 10.56 -28.32 45.84
C GLY A 182 11.19 -29.35 46.80
N GLN A 183 11.62 -30.53 46.32
CA GLN A 183 12.31 -31.55 47.11
C GLN A 183 13.79 -31.57 46.84
N ASN A 184 14.61 -31.64 47.88
CA ASN A 184 16.08 -31.69 47.78
C ASN A 184 16.57 -33.11 47.49
N TYR A 185 17.42 -33.23 46.44
CA TYR A 185 18.09 -34.48 46.06
C TYR A 185 19.60 -34.29 46.00
N MET A 186 20.35 -35.34 46.27
CA MET A 186 21.77 -35.40 45.97
C MET A 186 21.94 -35.93 44.55
N LEU A 187 22.86 -35.38 43.77
CA LEU A 187 23.10 -35.82 42.39
C LEU A 187 23.84 -37.17 42.29
N ASP A 188 24.40 -37.66 43.37
CA ASP A 188 24.97 -38.98 43.48
C ASP A 188 23.93 -40.08 43.78
N GLU A 189 22.68 -39.68 44.08
CA GLU A 189 21.56 -40.58 44.26
C GLU A 189 20.78 -40.76 42.93
N GLU A 190 20.09 -41.92 42.78
CA GLU A 190 19.27 -42.13 41.59
C GLU A 190 17.96 -41.33 41.73
N ILE A 191 17.78 -40.29 40.87
CA ILE A 191 16.60 -39.47 40.86
C ILE A 191 15.64 -39.98 39.78
N GLU A 192 14.53 -40.58 40.16
CA GLU A 192 13.50 -41.05 39.23
C GLU A 192 12.39 -40.01 39.07
N LEU A 193 12.19 -39.53 37.84
CA LEU A 193 11.15 -38.55 37.49
C LEU A 193 10.20 -39.12 36.47
N ASP A 194 8.91 -38.79 36.62
CA ASP A 194 7.85 -39.19 35.71
C ASP A 194 8.00 -38.46 34.37
N LYS A 195 8.24 -39.18 33.31
CA LYS A 195 8.43 -38.68 31.93
C LYS A 195 7.26 -37.81 31.45
N ASN A 196 6.04 -38.02 31.96
CA ASN A 196 4.82 -37.34 31.50
C ASN A 196 4.43 -36.13 32.35
N LYS A 197 5.05 -35.92 33.50
CA LYS A 197 4.88 -34.77 34.37
C LYS A 197 5.81 -33.63 33.99
N LYS A 198 5.43 -32.42 34.30
CA LYS A 198 6.27 -31.24 34.16
C LYS A 198 7.03 -31.04 35.46
N HIS A 199 8.33 -30.90 35.34
CA HIS A 199 9.25 -30.75 36.47
C HIS A 199 9.90 -29.37 36.43
N ASP A 200 10.18 -28.84 37.62
CA ASP A 200 11.06 -27.69 37.84
C ASP A 200 12.31 -28.20 38.54
N ILE A 201 13.49 -27.85 37.99
CA ILE A 201 14.78 -28.31 38.53
C ILE A 201 15.66 -27.08 38.82
N ASP A 202 16.01 -26.92 40.09
CA ASP A 202 16.89 -25.87 40.57
C ASP A 202 18.20 -26.49 41.04
N VAL A 203 19.36 -26.07 40.51
CA VAL A 203 20.68 -26.48 40.95
C VAL A 203 21.08 -25.65 42.17
N VAL A 204 21.44 -26.27 43.25
CA VAL A 204 21.94 -25.57 44.44
C VAL A 204 23.40 -25.20 44.23
N ILE A 205 23.65 -23.88 44.08
CA ILE A 205 24.97 -23.33 43.84
C ILE A 205 25.76 -23.25 45.15
N ASP A 206 25.14 -22.67 46.18
CA ASP A 206 25.77 -22.52 47.50
C ASP A 206 24.75 -22.36 48.63
N ARG A 207 25.21 -22.63 49.87
CA ARG A 207 24.49 -22.37 51.11
C ARG A 207 25.34 -21.51 52.02
N ILE A 208 24.88 -20.28 52.26
CA ILE A 208 25.62 -19.22 52.92
C ILE A 208 24.89 -18.81 54.19
N ILE A 209 25.60 -18.58 55.24
CA ILE A 209 25.08 -17.92 56.44
C ILE A 209 25.57 -16.46 56.43
N LYS A 210 24.66 -15.55 56.49
CA LYS A 210 24.99 -14.08 56.55
C LYS A 210 25.73 -13.78 57.82
N LYS A 211 27.03 -13.57 57.74
CA LYS A 211 27.96 -13.20 58.81
C LYS A 211 29.08 -12.32 58.25
N GLU A 212 29.87 -11.71 59.09
CA GLU A 212 31.00 -10.89 58.64
C GLU A 212 31.86 -11.64 57.60
N GLY A 213 32.19 -11.00 56.48
CA GLY A 213 33.00 -11.58 55.37
C GLY A 213 32.30 -12.51 54.40
N TYR A 214 30.93 -12.67 54.43
CA TYR A 214 30.21 -13.57 53.54
C TYR A 214 30.06 -13.02 52.12
N ARG A 215 30.19 -11.71 51.92
CA ARG A 215 29.86 -10.98 50.69
C ARG A 215 30.66 -11.50 49.45
N SER A 216 31.97 -11.74 49.59
CA SER A 216 32.78 -12.27 48.49
C SER A 216 32.26 -13.59 48.00
N ARG A 217 31.98 -14.54 48.91
CA ARG A 217 31.43 -15.86 48.58
C ARG A 217 30.04 -15.77 47.98
N LEU A 218 29.21 -14.80 48.43
CA LEU A 218 27.90 -14.54 47.83
C LEU A 218 28.04 -14.08 46.38
N VAL A 219 28.94 -13.14 46.11
CA VAL A 219 29.18 -12.60 44.75
C VAL A 219 29.63 -13.72 43.83
N ASP A 220 30.59 -14.56 44.26
CA ASP A 220 31.06 -15.68 43.48
C ASP A 220 29.94 -16.70 43.20
N SER A 221 29.09 -16.97 44.16
CA SER A 221 27.94 -17.86 44.02
C SER A 221 26.86 -17.29 43.08
N LEU A 222 26.60 -15.97 43.14
CA LEU A 222 25.70 -15.30 42.22
C LEU A 222 26.25 -15.37 40.76
N GLU A 223 27.54 -15.12 40.57
CA GLU A 223 28.17 -15.22 39.24
C GLU A 223 28.04 -16.62 38.63
N VAL A 224 28.31 -17.66 39.44
CA VAL A 224 28.15 -19.06 38.99
C VAL A 224 26.72 -19.37 38.64
N GLY A 225 25.75 -18.93 39.48
CA GLY A 225 24.32 -19.15 39.23
C GLY A 225 23.82 -18.47 37.96
N LEU A 226 24.22 -17.20 37.79
CA LEU A 226 23.89 -16.41 36.60
C LEU A 226 24.46 -17.01 35.33
N LYS A 227 25.71 -17.49 35.36
CA LYS A 227 26.36 -18.14 34.23
C LYS A 227 25.67 -19.46 33.85
N LEU A 228 25.26 -20.26 34.82
CA LEU A 228 24.59 -21.53 34.59
C LEU A 228 23.22 -21.41 33.95
N THR A 229 22.47 -20.40 34.35
CA THR A 229 21.08 -20.15 33.83
C THR A 229 21.06 -19.20 32.64
N GLY A 230 22.15 -18.55 32.32
CA GLY A 230 22.22 -17.52 31.30
C GLY A 230 21.64 -16.16 31.77
N GLY A 231 21.70 -15.85 33.08
CA GLY A 231 21.39 -14.50 33.64
C GLY A 231 20.29 -14.42 34.69
N GLU A 232 19.79 -15.53 35.22
CA GLU A 232 18.83 -15.56 36.33
C GLU A 232 19.37 -16.37 37.52
N VAL A 233 19.14 -15.91 38.75
CA VAL A 233 19.51 -16.64 39.98
C VAL A 233 18.45 -16.40 41.07
N ILE A 234 18.15 -17.41 41.84
CA ILE A 234 17.19 -17.32 42.95
C ILE A 234 17.96 -17.41 44.26
N VAL A 235 17.67 -16.51 45.19
CA VAL A 235 18.17 -16.60 46.54
C VAL A 235 17.01 -16.92 47.48
N GLN A 236 17.08 -18.10 48.09
CA GLN A 236 16.11 -18.55 49.07
C GLN A 236 16.62 -18.23 50.49
N ASN A 237 15.88 -17.48 51.24
CA ASN A 237 16.13 -17.27 52.66
C ASN A 237 15.46 -18.39 53.48
N LEU A 238 16.22 -19.37 53.90
CA LEU A 238 15.72 -20.54 54.60
C LEU A 238 15.26 -20.20 56.03
N THR A 239 15.64 -19.07 56.57
CA THR A 239 15.22 -18.60 57.93
C THR A 239 13.82 -17.98 57.87
N THR A 240 13.55 -17.11 56.90
CA THR A 240 12.26 -16.44 56.70
C THR A 240 11.34 -17.20 55.78
N LYS A 241 11.83 -18.24 55.12
CA LYS A 241 11.11 -19.01 54.06
C LYS A 241 10.64 -18.12 52.90
N THR A 242 11.42 -17.16 52.52
CA THR A 242 11.19 -16.28 51.38
C THR A 242 12.16 -16.59 50.25
N GLU A 243 11.73 -16.42 49.02
CA GLU A 243 12.62 -16.51 47.83
C GLU A 243 12.55 -15.24 47.02
N GLU A 244 13.69 -14.82 46.51
CA GLU A 244 13.82 -13.63 45.70
C GLU A 244 14.58 -13.98 44.40
N LEU A 245 14.00 -13.60 43.26
CA LEU A 245 14.57 -13.80 41.92
C LEU A 245 15.42 -12.60 41.57
N PHE A 246 16.66 -12.81 41.29
CA PHE A 246 17.60 -11.82 40.73
C PHE A 246 17.89 -12.14 39.27
N SER A 247 17.99 -11.10 38.46
CA SER A 247 18.23 -11.29 37.02
C SER A 247 19.13 -10.19 36.48
N GLU A 248 20.12 -10.59 35.70
CA GLU A 248 20.88 -9.69 34.82
C GLU A 248 20.03 -9.23 33.63
N HIS A 249 18.94 -9.96 33.34
CA HIS A 249 17.97 -9.59 32.34
C HIS A 249 16.94 -8.63 32.95
N LEU A 250 16.31 -7.86 32.07
CA LEU A 250 15.19 -7.01 32.46
C LEU A 250 14.00 -7.88 32.87
N ALA A 251 13.79 -8.10 34.17
CA ALA A 251 12.71 -8.93 34.70
C ALA A 251 11.90 -8.22 35.80
N CYS A 252 10.58 -8.41 35.79
CA CYS A 252 9.70 -7.87 36.81
C CYS A 252 9.86 -8.65 38.13
N PRO A 253 10.17 -8.00 39.24
CA PRO A 253 10.37 -8.67 40.53
C PRO A 253 9.09 -9.32 41.09
N ILE A 254 7.91 -8.91 40.62
CA ILE A 254 6.62 -9.38 41.15
C ILE A 254 6.10 -10.59 40.40
N CYS A 255 6.19 -10.61 39.05
CA CYS A 255 5.57 -11.68 38.23
C CYS A 255 6.54 -12.41 37.31
N GLY A 256 7.84 -12.06 37.32
CA GLY A 256 8.85 -12.69 36.48
C GLY A 256 8.71 -12.40 34.97
N PHE A 257 7.87 -11.42 34.59
CA PHE A 257 7.82 -10.97 33.18
C PHE A 257 9.19 -10.41 32.81
N SER A 258 9.82 -10.94 31.77
CA SER A 258 11.17 -10.57 31.35
C SER A 258 11.19 -10.00 29.94
N VAL A 259 12.08 -9.06 29.72
CA VAL A 259 12.35 -8.44 28.43
C VAL A 259 13.79 -8.80 28.04
N PRO A 260 14.03 -9.27 26.80
CA PRO A 260 15.40 -9.52 26.33
C PRO A 260 16.24 -8.23 26.34
N LYS A 261 17.56 -8.38 26.18
CA LYS A 261 18.45 -7.24 26.02
C LYS A 261 17.94 -6.28 24.94
N LEU A 262 17.86 -4.99 25.28
CA LEU A 262 17.35 -3.96 24.38
C LEU A 262 18.37 -3.72 23.24
N GLU A 263 18.10 -4.30 22.10
CA GLU A 263 18.87 -4.14 20.86
C GLU A 263 17.97 -3.65 19.74
N PRO A 264 18.46 -2.88 18.75
CA PRO A 264 17.61 -2.35 17.66
C PRO A 264 16.82 -3.42 16.90
N ARG A 265 17.34 -4.66 16.78
CA ARG A 265 16.64 -5.77 16.14
C ARG A 265 15.40 -6.24 16.91
N LEU A 266 15.36 -6.05 18.24
CA LEU A 266 14.22 -6.39 19.08
C LEU A 266 12.99 -5.54 18.71
N PHE A 267 13.19 -4.29 18.32
CA PHE A 267 12.11 -3.35 17.95
C PHE A 267 11.67 -3.47 16.49
N SER A 268 12.15 -4.48 15.75
CA SER A 268 11.77 -4.71 14.35
C SER A 268 10.62 -5.70 14.25
N PHE A 269 9.51 -5.28 13.65
CA PHE A 269 8.41 -6.19 13.32
C PHE A 269 8.73 -7.13 12.13
N ASN A 270 9.88 -6.94 11.46
CA ASN A 270 10.41 -7.84 10.43
C ASN A 270 11.35 -8.90 11.01
N ASN A 271 11.70 -8.79 12.29
CA ASN A 271 12.54 -9.76 12.98
C ASN A 271 11.69 -10.65 13.91
N PRO A 272 11.86 -11.98 13.91
CA PRO A 272 11.10 -12.89 14.78
C PRO A 272 11.18 -12.57 16.28
N LEU A 273 12.27 -11.95 16.75
CA LEU A 273 12.43 -11.57 18.15
C LEU A 273 11.44 -10.50 18.60
N GLY A 274 11.10 -9.55 17.74
CA GLY A 274 10.22 -8.44 18.07
C GLY A 274 8.82 -8.56 17.48
N ALA A 275 8.67 -9.35 16.43
CA ALA A 275 7.40 -9.50 15.74
C ALA A 275 6.34 -10.19 16.61
N CYS A 276 5.09 -9.79 16.45
CA CYS A 276 3.96 -10.54 17.00
C CYS A 276 3.99 -11.99 16.47
N PRO A 277 3.99 -13.00 17.33
CA PRO A 277 4.11 -14.40 16.90
C PRO A 277 2.92 -14.87 16.06
N ASP A 278 1.75 -14.27 16.26
CA ASP A 278 0.51 -14.64 15.62
C ASP A 278 0.41 -14.14 14.17
N CYS A 279 0.66 -12.86 13.91
CA CYS A 279 0.64 -12.27 12.57
C CYS A 279 2.03 -12.14 11.92
N ARG A 280 3.09 -12.58 12.59
CA ARG A 280 4.49 -12.49 12.12
C ARG A 280 4.87 -11.08 11.65
N GLY A 281 4.43 -10.06 12.36
CA GLY A 281 4.72 -8.67 12.08
C GLY A 281 3.87 -8.00 10.99
N LEU A 282 2.82 -8.66 10.49
CA LEU A 282 1.93 -8.08 9.47
C LEU A 282 0.89 -7.12 10.07
N GLY A 283 0.52 -7.33 11.35
CA GLY A 283 -0.55 -6.55 12.02
C GLY A 283 -1.96 -6.97 11.60
N ILE A 284 -2.09 -7.82 10.59
CA ILE A 284 -3.35 -8.35 10.07
C ILE A 284 -3.28 -9.86 9.92
N LYS A 285 -4.45 -10.46 9.84
CA LYS A 285 -4.67 -11.85 9.47
C LYS A 285 -5.75 -11.95 8.41
N ASN A 286 -5.54 -12.85 7.46
CA ASN A 286 -6.61 -13.25 6.55
C ASN A 286 -7.47 -14.29 7.28
N GLU A 287 -8.70 -13.95 7.57
CA GLU A 287 -9.68 -14.86 8.18
C GLU A 287 -10.85 -15.08 7.24
N VAL A 288 -11.50 -16.26 7.38
CA VAL A 288 -12.66 -16.57 6.56
C VAL A 288 -13.82 -15.69 6.99
N ASP A 289 -14.34 -14.96 6.01
CA ASP A 289 -15.43 -14.02 6.17
C ASP A 289 -16.76 -14.72 5.93
N VAL A 290 -17.65 -14.64 6.90
CA VAL A 290 -18.96 -15.30 6.82
C VAL A 290 -19.82 -14.71 5.70
N ASP A 291 -19.77 -13.41 5.46
CA ASP A 291 -20.55 -12.77 4.41
C ASP A 291 -20.01 -13.11 2.99
N LEU A 292 -18.70 -13.39 2.88
CA LEU A 292 -18.12 -13.92 1.64
C LEU A 292 -18.45 -15.40 1.43
N LEU A 293 -18.66 -16.13 2.53
CA LEU A 293 -19.04 -17.53 2.51
C LEU A 293 -20.55 -17.69 2.26
N ILE A 294 -21.36 -16.79 2.83
CA ILE A 294 -22.82 -16.75 2.69
C ILE A 294 -23.22 -15.40 2.07
N PRO A 295 -23.06 -15.23 0.75
CA PRO A 295 -23.33 -13.94 0.09
C PRO A 295 -24.83 -13.61 0.01
N ASP A 296 -25.69 -14.62 0.10
CA ASP A 296 -27.14 -14.48 0.04
C ASP A 296 -27.79 -15.32 1.15
N TRP A 297 -28.14 -14.65 2.22
CA TRP A 297 -28.76 -15.25 3.39
C TRP A 297 -30.20 -15.73 3.17
N SER A 298 -30.86 -15.33 2.06
CA SER A 298 -32.21 -15.77 1.73
C SER A 298 -32.23 -17.18 1.16
N LYS A 299 -31.09 -17.72 0.70
CA LYS A 299 -30.95 -19.05 0.13
C LYS A 299 -30.69 -20.10 1.19
N SER A 300 -31.15 -21.30 0.91
CA SER A 300 -30.85 -22.52 1.66
C SER A 300 -29.48 -23.09 1.25
N ILE A 301 -28.98 -24.08 2.01
CA ILE A 301 -27.73 -24.78 1.67
C ILE A 301 -27.87 -25.52 0.34
N ASN A 302 -29.02 -26.19 0.09
CA ASN A 302 -29.29 -26.91 -1.15
C ASN A 302 -29.41 -25.97 -2.36
N GLU A 303 -29.84 -24.73 -2.17
CA GLU A 303 -29.86 -23.69 -3.21
C GLU A 303 -28.47 -23.04 -3.42
N GLY A 304 -27.43 -23.56 -2.74
CA GLY A 304 -26.08 -23.06 -2.85
C GLY A 304 -25.81 -21.78 -2.05
N GLY A 305 -26.60 -21.50 -1.02
CA GLY A 305 -26.40 -20.36 -0.11
C GLY A 305 -25.03 -20.39 0.57
N LEU A 306 -24.49 -21.58 0.87
CA LEU A 306 -23.12 -21.77 1.34
C LEU A 306 -22.17 -21.89 0.14
N ARG A 307 -21.58 -20.78 -0.25
CA ARG A 307 -20.80 -20.63 -1.51
C ARG A 307 -19.69 -21.68 -1.66
N TYR A 308 -19.02 -22.09 -0.58
CA TYR A 308 -17.97 -23.12 -0.62
C TYR A 308 -18.47 -24.45 -1.18
N PHE A 309 -19.68 -24.86 -0.80
CA PHE A 309 -20.29 -26.11 -1.25
C PHE A 309 -21.21 -25.98 -2.48
N LYS A 310 -21.40 -24.76 -3.03
CA LYS A 310 -22.34 -24.52 -4.13
C LYS A 310 -22.21 -25.52 -5.29
N THR A 311 -20.96 -25.87 -5.68
CA THR A 311 -20.69 -26.83 -6.76
C THR A 311 -20.63 -28.28 -6.29
N ALA A 312 -20.75 -28.52 -5.00
CA ALA A 312 -20.70 -29.85 -4.38
C ALA A 312 -22.10 -30.40 -4.02
N VAL A 313 -23.11 -29.53 -3.96
CA VAL A 313 -24.49 -29.90 -3.67
C VAL A 313 -24.95 -30.99 -4.63
N GLY A 314 -25.49 -32.11 -4.10
CA GLY A 314 -25.97 -33.24 -4.87
C GLY A 314 -24.88 -34.13 -5.50
N THR A 315 -23.60 -33.90 -5.20
CA THR A 315 -22.47 -34.69 -5.71
C THR A 315 -21.95 -35.70 -4.68
N ASN A 316 -21.18 -36.71 -5.13
CA ASN A 316 -20.50 -37.67 -4.25
C ASN A 316 -19.15 -37.19 -3.73
N ARG A 317 -18.85 -35.88 -3.75
CA ARG A 317 -17.59 -35.35 -3.22
C ARG A 317 -17.43 -35.65 -1.73
N ILE A 318 -16.28 -36.14 -1.32
CA ILE A 318 -15.98 -36.54 0.06
C ILE A 318 -16.28 -35.43 1.08
N GLU A 319 -15.91 -34.19 0.75
CA GLU A 319 -16.14 -33.04 1.65
C GLU A 319 -17.64 -32.76 1.84
N TRP A 320 -18.43 -32.91 0.78
CA TRP A 320 -19.88 -32.77 0.84
C TRP A 320 -20.55 -33.89 1.66
N GLN A 321 -20.16 -35.14 1.43
CA GLN A 321 -20.64 -36.26 2.23
C GLN A 321 -20.37 -36.08 3.73
N ARG A 322 -19.16 -35.65 4.06
CA ARG A 322 -18.79 -35.34 5.47
C ARG A 322 -19.65 -34.22 6.05
N PHE A 323 -19.91 -33.20 5.27
CA PHE A 323 -20.76 -32.07 5.69
C PHE A 323 -22.20 -32.54 5.92
N LEU A 324 -22.76 -33.40 5.08
CA LEU A 324 -24.09 -34.00 5.26
C LEU A 324 -24.19 -34.81 6.56
N VAL A 325 -23.16 -35.58 6.93
CA VAL A 325 -23.12 -36.31 8.20
C VAL A 325 -23.17 -35.36 9.39
N LEU A 326 -22.44 -34.22 9.33
CA LEU A 326 -22.54 -33.18 10.36
C LEU A 326 -23.97 -32.62 10.48
N CYS A 327 -24.55 -32.25 9.32
CA CYS A 327 -25.93 -31.72 9.28
C CYS A 327 -26.94 -32.72 9.85
N LYS A 328 -26.81 -33.99 9.50
CA LYS A 328 -27.69 -35.07 10.03
C LYS A 328 -27.55 -35.21 11.54
N LYS A 329 -26.34 -35.20 12.10
CA LYS A 329 -26.11 -35.29 13.56
C LYS A 329 -26.81 -34.18 14.34
N TYR A 330 -26.66 -32.94 13.85
CA TYR A 330 -27.23 -31.76 14.53
C TYR A 330 -28.62 -31.36 14.02
N LYS A 331 -29.27 -32.22 13.22
CA LYS A 331 -30.62 -32.01 12.64
C LYS A 331 -30.75 -30.66 11.92
N ILE A 332 -29.73 -30.30 11.17
CA ILE A 332 -29.72 -29.08 10.36
C ILE A 332 -30.53 -29.34 9.10
N ASP A 333 -31.55 -28.52 8.87
CA ASP A 333 -32.38 -28.56 7.67
C ASP A 333 -31.63 -27.84 6.52
N LEU A 334 -31.33 -28.58 5.44
CA LEU A 334 -30.62 -28.10 4.29
C LEU A 334 -31.45 -27.22 3.36
N ASP A 335 -32.76 -27.27 3.46
CA ASP A 335 -33.71 -26.49 2.66
C ASP A 335 -34.20 -25.22 3.36
N LYS A 336 -33.86 -25.07 4.64
CA LYS A 336 -34.15 -23.86 5.44
C LYS A 336 -33.27 -22.69 4.97
N PRO A 337 -33.83 -21.49 4.74
CA PRO A 337 -33.03 -20.29 4.42
C PRO A 337 -32.00 -19.99 5.52
N LEU A 338 -30.78 -19.64 5.13
CA LEU A 338 -29.69 -19.39 6.09
C LEU A 338 -29.95 -18.24 7.05
N LYS A 339 -30.75 -17.23 6.64
CA LYS A 339 -31.21 -16.14 7.51
C LYS A 339 -32.01 -16.61 8.72
N ASP A 340 -32.71 -17.75 8.62
CA ASP A 340 -33.57 -18.30 9.64
C ASP A 340 -32.83 -19.29 10.57
N PHE A 341 -31.52 -19.49 10.33
CA PHE A 341 -30.67 -20.33 11.17
C PHE A 341 -30.41 -19.68 12.52
N THR A 342 -30.45 -20.49 13.58
CA THR A 342 -30.02 -20.08 14.90
C THR A 342 -28.50 -19.88 14.95
N LYS A 343 -27.99 -19.07 15.87
CA LYS A 343 -26.55 -18.90 16.10
C LYS A 343 -25.84 -20.23 16.35
N GLN A 344 -26.54 -21.21 16.95
CA GLN A 344 -25.99 -22.52 17.24
C GLN A 344 -25.90 -23.40 15.99
N GLU A 345 -26.91 -23.40 15.11
CA GLU A 345 -26.88 -24.10 13.82
C GLU A 345 -25.74 -23.53 12.94
N LEU A 346 -25.62 -22.21 12.88
CA LEU A 346 -24.51 -21.55 12.15
C LEU A 346 -23.15 -21.92 12.73
N SER A 347 -23.00 -21.98 14.07
CA SER A 347 -21.74 -22.40 14.69
C SER A 347 -21.36 -23.84 14.31
N TYR A 348 -22.32 -24.77 14.26
CA TYR A 348 -22.01 -26.13 13.80
C TYR A 348 -21.55 -26.18 12.35
N ILE A 349 -22.13 -25.38 11.47
CA ILE A 349 -21.72 -25.31 10.07
C ILE A 349 -20.35 -24.67 9.91
N LEU A 350 -20.12 -23.56 10.60
CA LEU A 350 -18.90 -22.75 10.45
C LEU A 350 -17.73 -23.30 11.26
N ASP A 351 -18.01 -23.76 12.50
CA ASP A 351 -17.00 -24.10 13.51
C ASP A 351 -16.92 -25.62 13.78
N GLY A 352 -17.73 -26.43 13.10
CA GLY A 352 -17.65 -27.89 13.15
C GLY A 352 -18.20 -28.54 14.41
N SER A 353 -17.81 -29.79 14.66
CA SER A 353 -18.27 -30.55 15.84
C SER A 353 -17.30 -30.46 17.02
N ARG A 354 -17.81 -30.21 18.21
CA ARG A 354 -16.99 -30.26 19.43
C ARG A 354 -16.58 -31.67 19.82
N GLU A 355 -17.40 -32.68 19.46
CA GLU A 355 -17.18 -34.09 19.72
C GLU A 355 -16.81 -34.87 18.46
N PRO A 356 -16.05 -35.97 18.56
CA PRO A 356 -15.83 -36.88 17.46
C PRO A 356 -17.14 -37.43 16.91
N ILE A 357 -17.26 -37.54 15.60
CA ILE A 357 -18.38 -38.13 14.87
C ILE A 357 -17.85 -39.32 14.07
N SER A 358 -18.50 -40.47 14.19
CA SER A 358 -18.26 -41.62 13.33
C SER A 358 -19.08 -41.49 12.07
N TYR A 359 -18.43 -41.68 10.93
CA TYR A 359 -19.04 -41.55 9.62
C TYR A 359 -18.44 -42.55 8.62
N GLU A 360 -19.23 -42.92 7.64
CA GLU A 360 -18.82 -43.74 6.50
C GLU A 360 -18.77 -42.86 5.25
N ILE A 361 -17.71 -42.98 4.51
CA ILE A 361 -17.55 -42.33 3.20
C ILE A 361 -17.62 -43.42 2.14
N VAL A 362 -18.45 -43.20 1.14
CA VAL A 362 -18.49 -44.00 -0.09
C VAL A 362 -17.50 -43.37 -1.08
N SER A 363 -16.47 -44.10 -1.43
CA SER A 363 -15.52 -43.72 -2.49
C SER A 363 -15.45 -44.81 -3.55
N ASP A 364 -14.91 -44.45 -4.72
CA ASP A 364 -14.72 -45.42 -5.84
C ASP A 364 -13.85 -46.61 -5.46
N SER A 365 -13.06 -46.49 -4.37
CA SER A 365 -12.17 -47.53 -3.82
C SER A 365 -12.78 -48.32 -2.67
N GLY A 366 -14.06 -48.10 -2.30
CA GLY A 366 -14.80 -48.81 -1.25
C GLY A 366 -15.24 -47.91 -0.08
N ASN A 367 -16.02 -48.49 0.86
CA ASN A 367 -16.53 -47.76 2.03
C ASN A 367 -15.46 -47.66 3.12
N VAL A 368 -15.17 -46.47 3.61
CA VAL A 368 -14.21 -46.23 4.70
C VAL A 368 -14.96 -45.65 5.88
N SER A 369 -14.95 -46.38 7.01
CA SER A 369 -15.49 -45.90 8.31
C SER A 369 -14.36 -45.18 9.06
N ARG A 370 -14.64 -43.98 9.54
CA ARG A 370 -13.70 -43.17 10.35
C ARG A 370 -14.43 -42.45 11.48
N THR A 371 -13.75 -42.26 12.59
CA THR A 371 -14.21 -41.42 13.71
C THR A 371 -13.23 -40.27 13.88
N THR A 372 -13.69 -39.04 13.72
CA THR A 372 -12.88 -37.84 13.91
C THR A 372 -13.76 -36.65 14.25
N LYS A 373 -13.14 -35.60 14.81
CA LYS A 373 -13.80 -34.30 14.90
C LYS A 373 -13.97 -33.74 13.49
N PHE A 374 -15.14 -33.22 13.19
CA PHE A 374 -15.32 -32.51 11.93
C PHE A 374 -14.53 -31.23 11.95
N ILE A 375 -13.75 -31.03 10.88
CA ILE A 375 -13.02 -29.79 10.65
C ILE A 375 -14.03 -28.73 10.24
N GLU A 376 -13.94 -27.61 10.86
CA GLU A 376 -14.73 -26.41 10.62
C GLU A 376 -14.55 -25.93 9.18
N VAL A 377 -15.59 -25.43 8.52
CA VAL A 377 -15.49 -24.89 7.15
C VAL A 377 -14.48 -23.74 7.13
N ARG A 378 -14.46 -22.90 8.17
CA ARG A 378 -13.46 -21.83 8.33
C ARG A 378 -12.05 -22.38 8.37
N THR A 379 -11.77 -23.33 9.28
CA THR A 379 -10.44 -23.92 9.43
C THR A 379 -10.03 -24.71 8.17
N LEU A 380 -10.99 -25.37 7.51
CA LEU A 380 -10.74 -26.09 6.26
C LEU A 380 -10.27 -25.14 5.15
N ILE A 381 -10.96 -24.02 4.94
CA ILE A 381 -10.60 -23.00 3.95
C ILE A 381 -9.23 -22.41 4.29
N ALA A 382 -9.00 -21.98 5.54
CA ALA A 382 -7.76 -21.39 5.99
C ALA A 382 -6.58 -22.36 5.80
N ARG A 383 -6.73 -23.62 6.21
CA ARG A 383 -5.71 -24.65 6.02
C ARG A 383 -5.40 -24.89 4.54
N ARG A 384 -6.43 -25.04 3.72
CA ARG A 384 -6.27 -25.25 2.27
C ARG A 384 -5.59 -24.07 1.59
N TYR A 385 -5.85 -22.85 2.04
CA TYR A 385 -5.16 -21.64 1.56
C TYR A 385 -3.65 -21.68 1.86
N GLU A 386 -3.28 -22.18 3.04
CA GLU A 386 -1.86 -22.29 3.44
C GLU A 386 -1.14 -23.46 2.75
N GLU A 387 -1.80 -24.61 2.61
CA GLU A 387 -1.20 -25.84 2.08
C GLU A 387 -1.09 -25.86 0.55
N THR A 388 -1.93 -25.11 -0.17
CA THR A 388 -1.95 -25.16 -1.63
C THR A 388 -0.78 -24.45 -2.29
N THR A 389 -0.14 -25.10 -3.26
CA THR A 389 0.90 -24.53 -4.12
C THR A 389 0.33 -23.97 -5.44
N SER A 390 -0.91 -24.35 -5.80
CA SER A 390 -1.58 -23.88 -7.01
C SER A 390 -2.05 -22.44 -6.86
N LYS A 391 -1.60 -21.56 -7.76
CA LYS A 391 -2.01 -20.15 -7.78
C LYS A 391 -3.52 -19.97 -7.88
N TRP A 392 -4.17 -20.73 -8.77
CA TRP A 392 -5.62 -20.71 -8.95
C TRP A 392 -6.38 -21.12 -7.69
N SER A 393 -5.96 -22.25 -7.07
CA SER A 393 -6.58 -22.70 -5.81
C SER A 393 -6.40 -21.70 -4.69
N LYS A 394 -5.23 -21.07 -4.62
CA LYS A 394 -4.92 -20.04 -3.61
C LYS A 394 -5.83 -18.81 -3.77
N GLU A 395 -6.01 -18.34 -5.01
CA GLU A 395 -6.92 -17.24 -5.33
C GLU A 395 -8.38 -17.62 -5.02
N TRP A 396 -8.77 -18.86 -5.29
CA TRP A 396 -10.11 -19.34 -4.98
C TRP A 396 -10.37 -19.37 -3.46
N TYR A 397 -9.47 -19.91 -2.65
CA TYR A 397 -9.61 -19.90 -1.18
C TYR A 397 -9.52 -18.48 -0.62
N ALA A 398 -8.65 -17.64 -1.15
CA ALA A 398 -8.57 -16.23 -0.78
C ALA A 398 -9.90 -15.48 -1.02
N SER A 399 -10.70 -15.92 -2.00
CA SER A 399 -12.00 -15.30 -2.29
C SER A 399 -13.06 -15.46 -1.18
N PHE A 400 -12.79 -16.28 -0.17
CA PHE A 400 -13.63 -16.45 1.03
C PHE A 400 -13.05 -15.74 2.25
N MET A 401 -11.90 -15.07 2.09
CA MET A 401 -11.17 -14.47 3.20
C MET A 401 -11.16 -12.94 3.07
N SER A 402 -11.17 -12.28 4.20
CA SER A 402 -10.96 -10.83 4.30
C SER A 402 -9.84 -10.54 5.31
N GLU A 403 -9.21 -9.38 5.15
CA GLU A 403 -8.18 -8.93 6.09
C GLU A 403 -8.84 -8.43 7.38
N HIS A 404 -8.43 -8.99 8.51
CA HIS A 404 -8.83 -8.55 9.84
C HIS A 404 -7.61 -8.09 10.63
N THR A 405 -7.81 -7.12 11.51
CA THR A 405 -6.78 -6.71 12.46
C THR A 405 -6.38 -7.90 13.33
N CYS A 406 -5.10 -8.15 13.48
CA CYS A 406 -4.61 -9.25 14.33
C CYS A 406 -5.14 -9.11 15.75
N PRO A 407 -5.86 -10.11 16.30
CA PRO A 407 -6.47 -10.01 17.62
C PRO A 407 -5.42 -9.93 18.75
N THR A 408 -4.25 -10.53 18.56
CA THR A 408 -3.16 -10.58 19.55
C THR A 408 -2.49 -9.23 19.70
N CYS A 409 -1.96 -8.65 18.61
CA CYS A 409 -1.24 -7.38 18.66
C CYS A 409 -2.12 -6.16 18.35
N LYS A 410 -3.41 -6.36 18.05
CA LYS A 410 -4.35 -5.28 17.71
C LYS A 410 -3.83 -4.32 16.63
N GLY A 411 -3.13 -4.87 15.63
CA GLY A 411 -2.54 -4.09 14.54
C GLY A 411 -1.12 -3.57 14.80
N ARG A 412 -0.61 -3.62 16.03
CA ARG A 412 0.68 -3.04 16.45
C ARG A 412 1.91 -3.79 15.93
N ARG A 413 1.75 -5.00 15.35
CA ARG A 413 2.78 -5.81 14.68
C ARG A 413 3.86 -6.40 15.59
N LEU A 414 4.02 -5.92 16.81
CA LEU A 414 5.06 -6.26 17.77
C LEU A 414 4.50 -7.13 18.89
N ASN A 415 5.39 -7.84 19.58
CA ASN A 415 5.03 -8.65 20.75
C ASN A 415 4.97 -7.80 22.04
N ASP A 416 4.41 -8.38 23.11
CA ASP A 416 4.21 -7.67 24.38
C ASP A 416 5.52 -7.24 25.06
N GLN A 417 6.63 -7.97 24.83
CA GLN A 417 7.93 -7.62 25.41
C GLN A 417 8.44 -6.30 24.81
N VAL A 418 8.32 -6.13 23.50
CA VAL A 418 8.69 -4.88 22.82
C VAL A 418 7.75 -3.74 23.22
N LEU A 419 6.44 -4.00 23.29
CA LEU A 419 5.43 -3.01 23.65
C LEU A 419 5.53 -2.56 25.12
N SER A 420 6.23 -3.32 25.95
CA SER A 420 6.51 -2.96 27.35
C SER A 420 7.59 -1.88 27.51
N VAL A 421 8.38 -1.62 26.46
CA VAL A 421 9.46 -0.62 26.50
C VAL A 421 8.93 0.75 26.09
N ARG A 422 9.19 1.75 26.92
CA ARG A 422 8.72 3.13 26.72
C ARG A 422 9.87 4.12 26.70
N VAL A 423 9.71 5.18 25.90
CA VAL A 423 10.57 6.37 25.85
C VAL A 423 9.67 7.59 25.99
N GLY A 424 9.92 8.46 26.96
CA GLY A 424 9.04 9.62 27.23
C GLY A 424 7.60 9.24 27.57
N GLY A 425 7.34 7.99 28.03
CA GLY A 425 6.02 7.47 28.38
C GLY A 425 5.29 6.67 27.29
N LEU A 426 5.77 6.74 26.04
CA LEU A 426 5.17 6.02 24.89
C LEU A 426 6.01 4.80 24.49
N ASN A 427 5.34 3.70 24.14
CA ASN A 427 6.01 2.62 23.43
C ASN A 427 6.14 2.93 21.93
N ILE A 428 6.97 2.16 21.22
CA ILE A 428 7.28 2.42 19.80
C ILE A 428 6.02 2.33 18.89
N ALA A 429 5.05 1.47 19.21
CA ALA A 429 3.82 1.37 18.45
C ALA A 429 2.92 2.59 18.68
N GLU A 430 2.74 3.00 19.94
CA GLU A 430 1.98 4.20 20.29
C GLU A 430 2.57 5.45 19.66
N PHE A 431 3.90 5.57 19.63
CA PHE A 431 4.57 6.65 18.91
C PHE A 431 4.27 6.63 17.41
N THR A 432 4.34 5.47 16.76
CA THR A 432 4.11 5.36 15.31
C THR A 432 2.63 5.47 14.92
N GLU A 433 1.71 5.24 15.86
CA GLU A 433 0.26 5.42 15.68
C GLU A 433 -0.17 6.90 15.75
N GLN A 434 0.67 7.78 16.31
CA GLN A 434 0.43 9.23 16.30
C GLN A 434 0.49 9.79 14.87
N SER A 435 -0.16 10.95 14.66
CA SER A 435 0.06 11.73 13.45
C SER A 435 1.50 12.23 13.40
N ILE A 436 2.03 12.51 12.21
CA ILE A 436 3.37 13.10 12.04
C ILE A 436 3.49 14.41 12.82
N GLU A 437 2.43 15.22 12.86
CA GLU A 437 2.36 16.47 13.59
C GLU A 437 2.46 16.23 15.11
N ASP A 438 1.69 15.29 15.67
CA ASP A 438 1.73 14.93 17.08
C ASP A 438 3.08 14.31 17.45
N ALA A 439 3.61 13.42 16.59
CA ALA A 439 4.91 12.79 16.78
C ALA A 439 6.04 13.83 16.78
N LEU A 440 5.96 14.86 15.91
CA LEU A 440 6.91 15.97 15.86
C LEU A 440 6.84 16.78 17.17
N HIS A 441 5.63 17.13 17.61
CA HIS A 441 5.44 17.84 18.87
C HIS A 441 5.95 17.03 20.07
N PHE A 442 5.72 15.72 20.08
CA PHE A 442 6.24 14.83 21.12
C PHE A 442 7.78 14.83 21.16
N ILE A 443 8.45 14.67 20.01
CA ILE A 443 9.93 14.64 19.92
C ILE A 443 10.54 15.97 20.34
N GLN A 444 9.92 17.10 19.98
CA GLN A 444 10.39 18.44 20.37
C GLN A 444 10.30 18.68 21.87
N ASN A 445 9.35 18.04 22.55
CA ASN A 445 9.08 18.20 23.98
C ASN A 445 9.42 16.94 24.80
N ILE A 446 10.18 16.02 24.24
CA ILE A 446 10.52 14.76 24.91
C ILE A 446 11.27 14.99 26.21
N LYS A 447 10.78 14.40 27.29
CA LYS A 447 11.39 14.50 28.62
C LYS A 447 12.37 13.35 28.81
N LEU A 448 13.64 13.61 28.62
CA LEU A 448 14.75 12.72 28.91
C LEU A 448 15.65 13.35 29.95
N THR A 449 16.35 12.56 30.76
CA THR A 449 17.40 13.04 31.65
C THR A 449 18.60 13.54 30.82
N ASP A 450 19.46 14.37 31.41
CA ASP A 450 20.65 14.88 30.73
C ASP A 450 21.56 13.76 30.22
N TYR A 451 21.64 12.66 30.95
CA TYR A 451 22.39 11.46 30.52
C TYR A 451 21.75 10.80 29.29
N GLU A 452 20.45 10.56 29.34
CA GLU A 452 19.69 9.98 28.22
C GLU A 452 19.73 10.87 26.97
N MET A 453 19.62 12.21 27.18
CA MET A 453 19.70 13.17 26.09
C MET A 453 21.09 13.18 25.44
N ASN A 454 22.17 13.07 26.21
CA ASN A 454 23.51 12.96 25.66
C ASN A 454 23.69 11.75 24.75
N ILE A 455 23.06 10.61 25.08
CA ILE A 455 23.06 9.41 24.26
C ILE A 455 22.18 9.57 23.01
N ALA A 456 21.00 10.16 23.17
CA ALA A 456 19.96 10.20 22.16
C ALA A 456 20.02 11.42 21.23
N ARG A 457 20.80 12.46 21.54
CA ARG A 457 20.79 13.78 20.88
C ARG A 457 20.83 13.70 19.36
N LEU A 458 21.72 12.92 18.79
CA LEU A 458 21.85 12.80 17.33
C LEU A 458 20.64 12.08 16.72
N VAL A 459 20.15 11.03 17.37
CA VAL A 459 19.00 10.26 16.92
C VAL A 459 17.72 11.09 17.01
N VAL A 460 17.51 11.81 18.11
CA VAL A 460 16.37 12.73 18.30
C VAL A 460 16.38 13.82 17.25
N LYS A 461 17.56 14.39 16.95
CA LYS A 461 17.71 15.40 15.88
C LYS A 461 17.30 14.84 14.52
N GLU A 462 17.78 13.67 14.14
CA GLU A 462 17.44 13.04 12.86
C GLU A 462 15.94 12.74 12.74
N ILE A 463 15.32 12.24 13.80
CA ILE A 463 13.87 12.01 13.84
C ILE A 463 13.12 13.33 13.69
N ASN A 464 13.52 14.38 14.44
CA ASN A 464 12.91 15.69 14.37
C ASN A 464 12.99 16.30 12.97
N ASP A 465 14.18 16.28 12.35
CA ASP A 465 14.39 16.83 11.01
C ASP A 465 13.52 16.13 9.99
N ARG A 466 13.48 14.78 9.98
CA ARG A 466 12.67 13.99 9.06
C ARG A 466 11.17 14.20 9.26
N LEU A 467 10.68 14.25 10.50
CA LEU A 467 9.28 14.56 10.80
C LEU A 467 8.92 15.99 10.35
N THR A 468 9.83 16.95 10.56
CA THR A 468 9.64 18.33 10.09
C THR A 468 9.49 18.39 8.57
N PHE A 469 10.34 17.69 7.83
CA PHE A 469 10.22 17.64 6.36
C PHE A 469 8.90 17.02 5.90
N LEU A 470 8.46 15.91 6.52
CA LEU A 470 7.17 15.31 6.22
C LEU A 470 6.00 16.26 6.50
N ASN A 471 6.07 16.99 7.59
CA ASN A 471 5.06 17.99 7.94
C ASN A 471 5.04 19.17 6.96
N ASN A 472 6.23 19.63 6.54
CA ASN A 472 6.37 20.74 5.58
C ASN A 472 5.85 20.41 4.18
N VAL A 473 5.87 19.15 3.76
CA VAL A 473 5.26 18.73 2.48
C VAL A 473 3.77 18.39 2.60
N GLY A 474 3.11 18.78 3.69
CA GLY A 474 1.66 18.63 3.89
C GLY A 474 1.22 17.21 4.28
N LEU A 475 2.11 16.40 4.87
CA LEU A 475 1.80 15.03 5.32
C LEU A 475 1.61 14.91 6.84
N GLY A 476 1.43 16.01 7.54
CA GLY A 476 1.29 16.06 9.01
C GLY A 476 0.19 15.16 9.58
N TYR A 477 -0.88 14.94 8.80
CA TYR A 477 -2.03 14.10 9.17
C TYR A 477 -1.77 12.59 9.10
N LEU A 478 -0.73 12.15 8.38
CA LEU A 478 -0.40 10.72 8.24
C LEU A 478 0.19 10.17 9.54
N THR A 479 0.04 8.86 9.74
CA THR A 479 0.72 8.14 10.82
C THR A 479 1.92 7.36 10.28
N LEU A 480 2.97 7.21 11.07
CA LEU A 480 4.15 6.42 10.68
C LEU A 480 3.83 4.92 10.53
N ALA A 481 2.79 4.44 11.24
CA ALA A 481 2.31 3.06 11.17
C ALA A 481 1.52 2.75 9.89
N ARG A 482 1.06 3.77 9.13
CA ARG A 482 0.27 3.59 7.92
C ARG A 482 1.04 2.79 6.88
N ARG A 483 0.37 1.81 6.26
CA ARG A 483 0.96 0.96 5.23
C ARG A 483 1.24 1.77 3.97
N ALA A 484 2.40 1.53 3.35
CA ALA A 484 2.79 2.18 2.11
C ALA A 484 1.84 1.86 0.95
N GLY A 485 1.29 0.64 0.89
CA GLY A 485 0.32 0.23 -0.13
C GLY A 485 -1.05 0.92 -0.05
N GLY A 486 -1.36 1.62 1.06
CA GLY A 486 -2.59 2.39 1.22
C GLY A 486 -2.42 3.89 1.01
N LEU A 487 -1.25 4.32 0.52
CA LEU A 487 -0.98 5.72 0.20
C LEU A 487 -1.47 6.04 -1.21
N SER A 488 -1.98 7.25 -1.40
CA SER A 488 -2.21 7.80 -2.74
C SER A 488 -0.88 8.03 -3.46
N GLY A 489 -0.91 8.14 -4.80
CA GLY A 489 0.28 8.44 -5.60
C GLY A 489 1.00 9.72 -5.14
N GLY A 490 0.25 10.78 -4.89
CA GLY A 490 0.79 12.05 -4.38
C GLY A 490 1.36 11.96 -2.97
N GLU A 491 0.72 11.20 -2.04
CA GLU A 491 1.28 10.96 -0.71
C GLU A 491 2.62 10.23 -0.77
N ALA A 492 2.72 9.18 -1.60
CA ALA A 492 3.94 8.41 -1.77
C ALA A 492 5.07 9.26 -2.40
N GLN A 493 4.75 10.09 -3.37
CA GLN A 493 5.69 11.02 -4.00
C GLN A 493 6.23 12.06 -3.00
N ARG A 494 5.34 12.68 -2.21
CA ARG A 494 5.75 13.65 -1.17
C ARG A 494 6.59 13.02 -0.06
N ILE A 495 6.35 11.75 0.30
CA ILE A 495 7.22 11.02 1.22
C ILE A 495 8.63 10.92 0.64
N ARG A 496 8.78 10.58 -0.65
CA ARG A 496 10.08 10.53 -1.32
C ARG A 496 10.73 11.91 -1.36
N LEU A 497 9.95 12.94 -1.71
CA LEU A 497 10.44 14.32 -1.72
C LEU A 497 10.99 14.72 -0.34
N ALA A 498 10.23 14.50 0.74
CA ALA A 498 10.66 14.78 2.11
C ALA A 498 11.93 14.01 2.48
N THR A 499 12.05 12.74 2.06
CA THR A 499 13.25 11.93 2.30
C THR A 499 14.47 12.52 1.58
N GLN A 500 14.32 12.97 0.33
CA GLN A 500 15.40 13.58 -0.45
C GLN A 500 15.82 14.95 0.10
N ILE A 501 14.86 15.79 0.51
CA ILE A 501 15.15 17.07 1.20
C ILE A 501 16.00 16.80 2.45
N GLY A 502 15.67 15.74 3.19
CA GLY A 502 16.40 15.34 4.40
C GLY A 502 17.88 15.03 4.17
N THR A 503 18.29 14.65 2.96
CA THR A 503 19.69 14.38 2.63
C THR A 503 20.54 15.64 2.52
N ARG A 504 19.92 16.82 2.36
CA ARG A 504 20.57 18.13 2.20
C ARG A 504 21.68 18.16 1.15
N LEU A 505 21.49 17.40 0.06
CA LEU A 505 22.43 17.42 -1.06
C LEU A 505 22.44 18.79 -1.72
N THR A 506 23.62 19.20 -2.20
CA THR A 506 23.84 20.47 -2.91
C THR A 506 24.46 20.23 -4.28
N GLY A 507 24.17 21.12 -5.25
CA GLY A 507 24.69 21.01 -6.61
C GLY A 507 24.03 19.91 -7.44
N VAL A 508 22.85 19.44 -7.04
CA VAL A 508 22.08 18.38 -7.69
C VAL A 508 20.96 18.97 -8.56
N LEU A 509 20.60 18.27 -9.61
CA LEU A 509 19.39 18.53 -10.40
C LEU A 509 18.26 17.62 -9.91
N TYR A 510 17.25 18.18 -9.26
CA TYR A 510 16.02 17.48 -8.93
C TYR A 510 15.02 17.58 -10.08
N VAL A 511 14.49 16.46 -10.51
CA VAL A 511 13.43 16.39 -11.54
C VAL A 511 12.18 15.78 -10.92
N LEU A 512 11.10 16.55 -10.87
CA LEU A 512 9.83 16.15 -10.23
C LEU A 512 8.70 16.10 -11.26
N ASP A 513 7.81 15.12 -11.09
CA ASP A 513 6.63 14.94 -11.94
C ASP A 513 5.37 15.27 -11.14
N GLU A 514 4.76 16.41 -11.41
CA GLU A 514 3.48 16.88 -10.84
C GLU A 514 3.35 16.71 -9.31
N PRO A 515 4.25 17.27 -8.49
CA PRO A 515 4.25 17.07 -7.05
C PRO A 515 3.03 17.68 -6.32
N SER A 516 2.28 18.59 -6.95
CA SER A 516 1.08 19.22 -6.39
C SER A 516 -0.18 18.32 -6.43
N ILE A 517 -0.09 17.13 -7.04
CA ILE A 517 -1.21 16.22 -7.21
C ILE A 517 -1.89 15.88 -5.88
N GLY A 518 -3.24 16.00 -5.87
CA GLY A 518 -4.08 15.67 -4.72
C GLY A 518 -3.88 16.58 -3.52
N LEU A 519 -3.26 17.75 -3.72
CA LEU A 519 -3.13 18.78 -2.69
C LEU A 519 -4.29 19.76 -2.71
N HIS A 520 -4.74 20.07 -1.52
CA HIS A 520 -5.54 21.29 -1.31
C HIS A 520 -4.64 22.52 -1.46
N GLN A 521 -5.17 23.67 -1.89
CA GLN A 521 -4.37 24.88 -2.10
C GLN A 521 -3.54 25.31 -0.89
N ARG A 522 -4.10 25.19 0.31
CA ARG A 522 -3.37 25.47 1.55
C ARG A 522 -2.10 24.62 1.73
N ASP A 523 -2.14 23.34 1.31
CA ASP A 523 -1.01 22.44 1.42
C ASP A 523 -0.02 22.66 0.27
N ASN A 524 -0.48 23.19 -0.88
CA ASN A 524 0.36 23.54 -2.02
C ASN A 524 1.36 24.65 -1.70
N GLU A 525 0.98 25.64 -0.90
CA GLU A 525 1.90 26.70 -0.42
C GLU A 525 3.11 26.11 0.33
N LYS A 526 2.88 25.09 1.17
CA LYS A 526 3.95 24.40 1.91
C LYS A 526 4.87 23.64 0.96
N LEU A 527 4.31 23.00 -0.06
CA LEU A 527 5.09 22.31 -1.10
C LEU A 527 5.96 23.31 -1.87
N ILE A 528 5.39 24.40 -2.36
CA ILE A 528 6.11 25.46 -3.08
C ILE A 528 7.30 25.95 -2.26
N LYS A 529 7.08 26.25 -0.97
CA LYS A 529 8.16 26.67 -0.07
C LYS A 529 9.24 25.60 0.05
N SER A 530 8.86 24.31 0.15
CA SER A 530 9.82 23.22 0.23
C SER A 530 10.66 23.10 -1.04
N LEU A 531 10.08 23.32 -2.23
CA LEU A 531 10.81 23.35 -3.51
C LEU A 531 11.78 24.55 -3.59
N GLN A 532 11.38 25.72 -3.08
CA GLN A 532 12.23 26.90 -2.98
C GLN A 532 13.38 26.68 -2.00
N ASP A 533 13.13 26.03 -0.85
CA ASP A 533 14.16 25.67 0.13
C ASP A 533 15.23 24.75 -0.49
N ILE A 534 14.81 23.74 -1.32
CA ILE A 534 15.76 22.89 -2.06
C ILE A 534 16.59 23.72 -3.03
N ARG A 535 15.97 24.64 -3.79
CA ARG A 535 16.67 25.55 -4.70
C ARG A 535 17.69 26.40 -3.95
N ASP A 536 17.30 26.98 -2.82
CA ASP A 536 18.12 27.91 -2.03
C ASP A 536 19.34 27.22 -1.39
N LEU A 537 19.33 25.89 -1.26
CA LEU A 537 20.50 25.08 -0.94
C LEU A 537 21.53 25.00 -2.08
N GLY A 538 21.29 25.64 -3.24
CA GLY A 538 22.18 25.61 -4.39
C GLY A 538 21.90 24.48 -5.37
N ASN A 539 20.65 23.99 -5.41
CA ASN A 539 20.21 22.95 -6.36
C ASN A 539 19.42 23.56 -7.51
N SER A 540 19.41 22.86 -8.63
CA SER A 540 18.47 23.12 -9.72
C SER A 540 17.22 22.25 -9.52
N VAL A 541 16.05 22.85 -9.59
CA VAL A 541 14.78 22.14 -9.39
C VAL A 541 13.95 22.26 -10.66
N LEU A 542 13.78 21.16 -11.36
CA LEU A 542 13.01 21.06 -12.58
C LEU A 542 11.71 20.32 -12.29
N VAL A 543 10.56 20.94 -12.50
CA VAL A 543 9.26 20.40 -12.16
C VAL A 543 8.36 20.39 -13.39
N VAL A 544 7.81 19.25 -13.73
CA VAL A 544 6.68 19.15 -14.67
C VAL A 544 5.42 19.48 -13.88
N GLU A 545 4.73 20.57 -14.25
CA GLU A 545 3.60 21.07 -13.44
C GLU A 545 2.52 21.77 -14.27
N HIS A 546 1.31 21.73 -13.72
CA HIS A 546 0.10 22.38 -14.27
C HIS A 546 -0.57 23.33 -13.30
N ASP A 547 -0.13 23.36 -12.05
CA ASP A 547 -0.69 24.22 -11.01
C ASP A 547 -0.28 25.67 -11.19
N GLU A 548 -1.26 26.59 -11.20
CA GLU A 548 -1.02 28.02 -11.45
C GLU A 548 -0.16 28.67 -10.35
N ASP A 549 -0.39 28.32 -9.08
CA ASP A 549 0.34 28.93 -7.97
C ASP A 549 1.82 28.52 -8.00
N THR A 550 2.10 27.27 -8.33
CA THR A 550 3.46 26.75 -8.50
C THR A 550 4.17 27.42 -9.68
N MET A 551 3.45 27.60 -10.81
CA MET A 551 3.99 28.32 -11.98
C MET A 551 4.31 29.78 -11.66
N ARG A 552 3.42 30.50 -10.95
CA ARG A 552 3.62 31.89 -10.54
C ARG A 552 4.78 32.07 -9.55
N ALA A 553 5.03 31.06 -8.71
CA ALA A 553 6.09 31.06 -7.70
C ALA A 553 7.46 30.62 -8.27
N SER A 554 7.53 30.20 -9.53
CA SER A 554 8.76 29.74 -10.17
C SER A 554 9.66 30.88 -10.61
N ASP A 555 10.94 30.57 -10.82
CA ASP A 555 11.91 31.52 -11.38
C ASP A 555 11.89 31.53 -12.91
N PHE A 556 11.50 30.38 -13.52
CA PHE A 556 11.56 30.20 -14.96
C PHE A 556 10.54 29.16 -15.41
N ILE A 557 9.86 29.41 -16.52
CA ILE A 557 8.87 28.51 -17.11
C ILE A 557 9.30 28.15 -18.54
N VAL A 558 9.12 26.89 -18.90
CA VAL A 558 9.28 26.36 -20.25
C VAL A 558 7.92 25.80 -20.67
N ASP A 559 7.25 26.49 -21.60
CA ASP A 559 5.96 26.04 -22.14
C ASP A 559 6.16 25.24 -23.43
N ILE A 560 5.69 24.00 -23.44
CA ILE A 560 5.89 23.01 -24.51
C ILE A 560 4.55 22.74 -25.20
N GLY A 561 4.53 22.90 -26.51
CA GLY A 561 3.31 22.80 -27.30
C GLY A 561 3.58 22.75 -28.80
N PRO A 562 2.72 23.38 -29.63
CA PRO A 562 1.45 24.02 -29.29
C PRO A 562 0.30 23.06 -29.00
N GLY A 563 0.42 21.79 -29.42
CA GLY A 563 -0.60 20.76 -29.24
C GLY A 563 -0.06 19.54 -28.49
N ALA A 564 -0.74 18.41 -28.64
CA ALA A 564 -0.36 17.12 -28.09
C ALA A 564 0.17 16.17 -29.17
N GLY A 565 0.93 15.16 -28.80
CA GLY A 565 1.46 14.15 -29.71
C GLY A 565 2.25 14.74 -30.86
N VAL A 566 1.87 14.41 -32.10
CA VAL A 566 2.55 14.91 -33.31
C VAL A 566 2.44 16.43 -33.49
N HIS A 567 1.47 17.07 -32.87
CA HIS A 567 1.29 18.53 -32.89
C HIS A 567 2.04 19.25 -31.77
N GLY A 568 2.68 18.49 -30.85
CA GLY A 568 3.48 18.99 -29.75
C GLY A 568 4.97 19.03 -30.07
N GLY A 569 5.78 18.98 -29.01
CA GLY A 569 7.23 18.78 -29.09
C GLY A 569 8.05 20.02 -29.43
N GLN A 570 7.50 21.22 -29.30
CA GLN A 570 8.17 22.49 -29.52
C GLN A 570 8.14 23.36 -28.27
N VAL A 571 9.20 24.14 -28.04
CA VAL A 571 9.15 25.19 -27.02
C VAL A 571 8.42 26.38 -27.59
N ILE A 572 7.29 26.72 -27.06
CA ILE A 572 6.47 27.88 -27.48
C ILE A 572 7.00 29.15 -26.85
N CYS A 573 7.28 29.09 -25.56
CA CYS A 573 7.79 30.19 -24.78
C CYS A 573 8.68 29.69 -23.66
N ALA A 574 9.73 30.42 -23.32
CA ALA A 574 10.60 30.14 -22.18
C ALA A 574 11.07 31.47 -21.59
N GLY A 575 10.87 31.64 -20.30
CA GLY A 575 11.19 32.90 -19.60
C GLY A 575 10.64 32.94 -18.20
N THR A 576 10.60 34.12 -17.59
CA THR A 576 9.93 34.36 -16.32
C THR A 576 8.40 34.14 -16.44
N PRO A 577 7.68 33.92 -15.35
CA PRO A 577 6.21 33.82 -15.38
C PRO A 577 5.54 34.98 -16.09
N GLU A 578 6.05 36.21 -15.90
CA GLU A 578 5.56 37.42 -16.56
C GLU A 578 5.76 37.41 -18.09
N GLU A 579 6.94 36.94 -18.55
CA GLU A 579 7.21 36.82 -19.97
C GLU A 579 6.29 35.79 -20.63
N VAL A 580 6.03 34.67 -19.96
CA VAL A 580 5.10 33.65 -20.45
C VAL A 580 3.64 34.13 -20.46
N MET A 581 3.18 34.87 -19.44
CA MET A 581 1.86 35.52 -19.44
C MET A 581 1.64 36.48 -20.62
N ASN A 582 2.71 37.13 -21.09
CA ASN A 582 2.68 38.06 -22.23
C ASN A 582 2.83 37.36 -23.59
N CYS A 583 3.15 36.08 -23.63
CA CYS A 583 3.29 35.31 -24.86
C CYS A 583 1.92 34.95 -25.45
N LYS A 584 1.59 35.52 -26.62
CA LYS A 584 0.28 35.31 -27.25
C LYS A 584 0.03 33.92 -27.74
N ASP A 585 1.07 33.19 -28.12
CA ASP A 585 1.00 31.82 -28.65
C ASP A 585 0.94 30.77 -27.54
N SER A 586 1.24 31.16 -26.30
CA SER A 586 1.20 30.27 -25.13
C SER A 586 -0.24 30.11 -24.61
N ILE A 587 -0.80 28.91 -24.72
CA ILE A 587 -2.10 28.58 -24.09
C ILE A 587 -1.98 28.69 -22.57
N THR A 588 -0.89 28.24 -22.00
CA THR A 588 -0.58 28.36 -20.57
C THR A 588 -0.55 29.83 -20.15
N GLY A 589 0.13 30.69 -20.93
CA GLY A 589 0.19 32.11 -20.69
C GLY A 589 -1.18 32.80 -20.73
N GLN A 590 -2.07 32.35 -21.62
CA GLN A 590 -3.45 32.86 -21.69
C GLN A 590 -4.27 32.51 -20.43
N TYR A 591 -4.09 31.31 -19.85
CA TYR A 591 -4.74 30.94 -18.60
C TYR A 591 -4.13 31.69 -17.41
N LEU A 592 -2.79 31.74 -17.31
CA LEU A 592 -2.10 32.48 -16.24
C LEU A 592 -2.44 33.98 -16.25
N SER A 593 -2.58 34.61 -17.41
CA SER A 593 -2.97 36.03 -17.52
C SER A 593 -4.46 36.27 -17.29
N GLY A 594 -5.30 35.21 -17.19
CA GLY A 594 -6.76 35.33 -17.10
C GLY A 594 -7.48 35.68 -18.38
N ASN A 595 -6.77 35.79 -19.52
CA ASN A 595 -7.38 36.02 -20.85
C ASN A 595 -8.21 34.81 -21.28
N ARG A 596 -7.92 33.65 -20.78
CA ARG A 596 -8.70 32.43 -20.93
C ARG A 596 -9.03 31.86 -19.56
N LYS A 597 -10.27 31.50 -19.31
CA LYS A 597 -10.73 30.98 -18.03
C LYS A 597 -11.95 30.08 -18.22
N ILE A 598 -12.18 29.19 -17.29
CA ILE A 598 -13.41 28.41 -17.19
C ILE A 598 -14.44 29.27 -16.46
N GLU A 599 -15.56 29.53 -17.09
CA GLU A 599 -16.58 30.42 -16.55
C GLU A 599 -17.41 29.74 -15.45
N VAL A 600 -17.82 30.54 -14.45
CA VAL A 600 -18.74 30.07 -13.42
C VAL A 600 -20.17 30.05 -14.01
N PRO A 601 -20.91 28.93 -13.95
CA PRO A 601 -22.28 28.87 -14.47
C PRO A 601 -23.21 29.86 -13.77
N GLN A 602 -23.92 30.68 -14.54
CA GLN A 602 -24.88 31.63 -13.99
C GLN A 602 -26.09 30.95 -13.33
N LYS A 603 -26.44 29.76 -13.77
CA LYS A 603 -27.56 28.97 -13.24
C LYS A 603 -27.10 27.56 -12.90
N ARG A 604 -27.47 27.07 -11.71
CA ARG A 604 -27.23 25.69 -11.28
C ARG A 604 -28.44 24.81 -11.59
N ARG A 605 -28.22 23.53 -11.88
CA ARG A 605 -29.31 22.57 -12.11
C ARG A 605 -30.12 22.34 -10.84
N LYS A 606 -31.44 22.25 -10.99
CA LYS A 606 -32.33 21.93 -9.86
C LYS A 606 -32.26 20.46 -9.44
N GLY A 607 -31.84 19.57 -10.35
CA GLY A 607 -31.88 18.12 -10.16
C GLY A 607 -33.32 17.56 -10.28
N ASN A 608 -33.47 16.28 -9.98
CA ASN A 608 -34.76 15.57 -10.05
C ASN A 608 -35.53 15.53 -8.70
N GLY A 609 -35.00 16.17 -7.65
CA GLY A 609 -35.60 16.19 -6.30
C GLY A 609 -35.26 14.94 -5.45
N LEU A 610 -34.65 13.93 -6.04
CA LEU A 610 -34.20 12.72 -5.33
C LEU A 610 -32.78 12.91 -4.79
N PHE A 611 -32.41 12.12 -3.79
CA PHE A 611 -31.08 12.15 -3.21
C PHE A 611 -30.69 10.78 -2.65
N ILE A 612 -29.37 10.54 -2.53
CA ILE A 612 -28.82 9.49 -1.69
C ILE A 612 -28.38 10.14 -0.39
N GLU A 613 -28.71 9.54 0.74
CA GLU A 613 -28.30 10.05 2.05
C GLU A 613 -27.49 8.98 2.78
N VAL A 614 -26.23 9.27 3.04
CA VAL A 614 -25.37 8.46 3.92
C VAL A 614 -25.57 8.95 5.34
N LYS A 615 -26.02 8.07 6.25
CA LYS A 615 -26.24 8.40 7.66
C LYS A 615 -25.24 7.71 8.55
N GLY A 616 -24.73 8.45 9.52
CA GLY A 616 -23.89 7.91 10.57
C GLY A 616 -22.56 7.38 10.09
N ALA A 617 -21.93 8.03 9.11
CA ALA A 617 -20.61 7.65 8.60
C ALA A 617 -19.54 7.79 9.71
N LYS A 618 -18.85 6.69 10.05
CA LYS A 618 -17.88 6.60 11.17
C LYS A 618 -16.57 5.92 10.81
N GLU A 619 -16.35 5.59 9.55
CA GLU A 619 -15.13 4.92 9.12
C GLU A 619 -13.94 5.87 9.23
N HIS A 620 -12.79 5.34 9.64
CA HIS A 620 -11.53 6.07 9.84
C HIS A 620 -11.70 7.32 10.72
N ASN A 621 -11.50 8.52 10.13
CA ASN A 621 -11.58 9.78 10.84
C ASN A 621 -12.97 10.45 10.80
N LEU A 622 -13.97 9.84 10.13
CA LEU A 622 -15.31 10.41 10.02
C LEU A 622 -16.05 10.43 11.37
N LYS A 623 -16.60 11.57 11.75
CA LYS A 623 -17.20 11.84 13.06
C LYS A 623 -18.72 11.71 13.06
N ASN A 624 -19.25 10.53 12.64
CA ASN A 624 -20.68 10.23 12.64
C ASN A 624 -21.50 11.25 11.82
N ILE A 625 -21.04 11.56 10.62
CA ILE A 625 -21.64 12.57 9.75
C ILE A 625 -22.80 12.00 8.93
N ASN A 626 -23.74 12.90 8.58
CA ASN A 626 -24.84 12.64 7.65
C ASN A 626 -24.65 13.49 6.41
N VAL A 627 -24.67 12.87 5.22
CA VAL A 627 -24.37 13.56 3.96
C VAL A 627 -25.41 13.21 2.91
N LYS A 628 -25.95 14.24 2.22
CA LYS A 628 -26.90 14.09 1.11
C LYS A 628 -26.21 14.38 -0.22
N PHE A 629 -26.43 13.49 -1.18
CA PHE A 629 -25.98 13.62 -2.56
C PHE A 629 -27.21 13.76 -3.47
N PRO A 630 -27.55 14.97 -3.94
CA PRO A 630 -28.66 15.16 -4.85
C PRO A 630 -28.45 14.43 -6.18
N LEU A 631 -29.47 13.72 -6.67
CA LEU A 631 -29.43 13.01 -7.93
C LEU A 631 -29.73 13.95 -9.13
N GLY A 632 -29.18 13.58 -10.30
CA GLY A 632 -29.26 14.40 -11.52
C GLY A 632 -28.50 15.71 -11.42
N LYS A 633 -27.44 15.76 -10.63
CA LYS A 633 -26.56 16.92 -10.40
C LYS A 633 -25.09 16.56 -10.51
N PHE A 634 -24.29 17.58 -10.72
CA PHE A 634 -22.85 17.54 -10.62
C PHE A 634 -22.45 17.84 -9.16
N ASN A 635 -22.18 16.79 -8.38
CA ASN A 635 -21.77 16.90 -6.98
C ASN A 635 -20.25 16.85 -6.87
N VAL A 636 -19.67 17.78 -6.13
CA VAL A 636 -18.23 17.80 -5.83
C VAL A 636 -18.03 17.64 -4.32
N VAL A 637 -17.18 16.71 -3.94
CA VAL A 637 -16.70 16.51 -2.57
C VAL A 637 -15.28 17.05 -2.48
N THR A 638 -15.11 18.10 -1.70
CA THR A 638 -13.83 18.79 -1.51
C THR A 638 -13.41 18.85 -0.07
N GLY A 639 -12.31 19.49 0.23
CA GLY A 639 -11.73 19.65 1.57
C GLY A 639 -10.25 19.39 1.62
N VAL A 640 -9.61 19.70 2.73
CA VAL A 640 -8.17 19.54 2.92
C VAL A 640 -7.72 18.08 2.77
N SER A 641 -6.43 17.89 2.51
CA SER A 641 -5.86 16.54 2.41
C SER A 641 -6.05 15.78 3.73
N GLY A 642 -6.51 14.51 3.65
CA GLY A 642 -6.79 13.70 4.85
C GLY A 642 -8.09 14.03 5.60
N SER A 643 -8.98 14.88 5.08
CA SER A 643 -10.25 15.22 5.75
C SER A 643 -11.30 14.11 5.75
N GLY A 644 -11.11 13.04 4.97
CA GLY A 644 -12.02 11.88 4.92
C GLY A 644 -12.85 11.78 3.63
N LYS A 645 -12.54 12.54 2.57
CA LYS A 645 -13.27 12.53 1.28
C LYS A 645 -13.37 11.14 0.66
N SER A 646 -12.23 10.48 0.44
CA SER A 646 -12.20 9.14 -0.17
C SER A 646 -12.85 8.09 0.75
N THR A 647 -12.75 8.26 2.07
CA THR A 647 -13.45 7.40 3.03
C THR A 647 -14.97 7.52 2.88
N LEU A 648 -15.49 8.74 2.75
CA LEU A 648 -16.94 8.97 2.57
C LEU A 648 -17.43 8.46 1.21
N VAL A 649 -16.72 8.83 0.12
CA VAL A 649 -17.18 8.57 -1.25
C VAL A 649 -16.83 7.16 -1.71
N ASN A 650 -15.55 6.74 -1.58
CA ASN A 650 -15.11 5.45 -2.11
C ASN A 650 -15.41 4.31 -1.12
N ASP A 651 -14.99 4.46 0.17
CA ASP A 651 -15.10 3.35 1.12
C ASP A 651 -16.52 3.12 1.63
N ILE A 652 -17.32 4.18 1.83
CA ILE A 652 -18.69 4.03 2.33
C ILE A 652 -19.69 4.04 1.18
N LEU A 653 -19.82 5.14 0.45
CA LEU A 653 -20.86 5.30 -0.57
C LEU A 653 -20.63 4.35 -1.76
N GLY A 654 -19.48 4.41 -2.39
CA GLY A 654 -19.13 3.60 -3.57
C GLY A 654 -19.27 2.11 -3.31
N LYS A 655 -18.63 1.58 -2.25
CA LYS A 655 -18.72 0.15 -1.90
C LYS A 655 -20.15 -0.27 -1.55
N SER A 656 -20.95 0.59 -0.88
CA SER A 656 -22.35 0.30 -0.59
C SER A 656 -23.21 0.23 -1.85
N LEU A 657 -23.03 1.18 -2.78
CA LEU A 657 -23.72 1.19 -4.05
C LEU A 657 -23.33 -0.01 -4.92
N MET A 658 -22.03 -0.33 -5.00
CA MET A 658 -21.52 -1.49 -5.72
C MET A 658 -22.05 -2.81 -5.14
N ARG A 659 -22.18 -2.89 -3.81
CA ARG A 659 -22.76 -4.04 -3.14
C ARG A 659 -24.25 -4.20 -3.44
N TYR A 660 -24.99 -3.09 -3.44
CA TYR A 660 -26.42 -3.10 -3.73
C TYR A 660 -26.71 -3.47 -5.19
N VAL A 661 -26.06 -2.81 -6.15
CA VAL A 661 -26.35 -2.98 -7.59
C VAL A 661 -25.72 -4.27 -8.15
N TYR A 662 -24.45 -4.56 -7.79
CA TYR A 662 -23.67 -5.64 -8.40
C TYR A 662 -23.33 -6.79 -7.45
N GLN A 663 -23.83 -6.78 -6.22
CA GLN A 663 -23.51 -7.77 -5.18
C GLN A 663 -22.00 -7.91 -4.98
N SER A 664 -21.29 -6.76 -5.00
CA SER A 664 -19.84 -6.71 -4.77
C SER A 664 -19.50 -7.30 -3.39
N LYS A 665 -18.35 -7.97 -3.33
CA LYS A 665 -17.84 -8.63 -2.12
C LYS A 665 -17.16 -7.68 -1.14
N GLU A 666 -16.86 -6.47 -1.58
CA GLU A 666 -16.20 -5.49 -0.75
C GLU A 666 -17.14 -4.97 0.35
N ARG A 667 -16.62 -4.90 1.56
CA ARG A 667 -17.38 -4.37 2.69
C ARG A 667 -17.32 -2.84 2.66
N PRO A 668 -18.47 -2.18 2.75
CA PRO A 668 -18.49 -0.74 2.95
C PRO A 668 -17.95 -0.40 4.34
N GLY A 669 -17.36 0.79 4.46
CA GLY A 669 -16.91 1.35 5.73
C GLY A 669 -18.06 1.54 6.73
N LEU A 670 -17.72 1.76 7.99
CA LEU A 670 -18.67 1.86 9.09
C LEU A 670 -19.63 3.04 8.89
N HIS A 671 -20.91 2.74 8.77
CA HIS A 671 -22.00 3.70 8.68
C HIS A 671 -23.28 3.09 9.28
N LYS A 672 -24.30 3.91 9.51
CA LYS A 672 -25.58 3.43 10.04
C LYS A 672 -26.47 2.87 8.94
N GLU A 673 -26.79 3.66 7.94
CA GLU A 673 -27.64 3.29 6.80
C GLU A 673 -27.41 4.23 5.62
N ILE A 674 -27.81 3.79 4.43
CA ILE A 674 -27.87 4.63 3.22
C ILE A 674 -29.29 4.61 2.68
N LEU A 675 -29.89 5.78 2.51
CA LEU A 675 -31.23 5.96 1.98
C LEU A 675 -31.19 6.43 0.51
N GLY A 676 -32.22 6.10 -0.25
CA GLY A 676 -32.38 6.54 -1.64
C GLY A 676 -31.61 5.69 -2.66
N ILE A 677 -31.02 4.59 -2.22
CA ILE A 677 -30.23 3.68 -3.05
C ILE A 677 -31.07 2.97 -4.12
N GLU A 678 -32.37 2.81 -3.85
CA GLU A 678 -33.36 2.23 -4.75
C GLU A 678 -33.64 3.08 -6.02
N ASN A 679 -33.23 4.34 -6.03
CA ASN A 679 -33.37 5.23 -7.17
C ASN A 679 -32.28 5.06 -8.24
N ILE A 680 -31.33 4.13 -8.02
CA ILE A 680 -30.15 3.90 -8.86
C ILE A 680 -30.23 2.53 -9.48
N ASP A 681 -29.91 2.43 -10.75
CA ASP A 681 -29.84 1.18 -11.51
C ASP A 681 -28.42 0.80 -11.89
N LYS A 682 -27.50 1.76 -11.92
CA LYS A 682 -26.12 1.57 -12.36
C LYS A 682 -25.15 2.45 -11.59
N VAL A 683 -23.99 1.90 -11.25
CA VAL A 683 -22.88 2.63 -10.61
C VAL A 683 -21.63 2.43 -11.43
N ILE A 684 -20.91 3.50 -11.69
CA ILE A 684 -19.66 3.49 -12.45
C ILE A 684 -18.60 4.18 -11.62
N GLU A 685 -17.62 3.42 -11.19
CA GLU A 685 -16.44 3.93 -10.48
C GLU A 685 -15.31 4.11 -11.48
N VAL A 686 -14.82 5.33 -11.60
CA VAL A 686 -13.73 5.71 -12.50
C VAL A 686 -12.51 6.05 -11.64
N SER A 687 -11.69 5.03 -11.36
CA SER A 687 -10.46 5.15 -10.59
C SER A 687 -9.24 5.39 -11.48
N GLN A 688 -8.14 5.85 -10.89
CA GLN A 688 -6.84 6.01 -11.55
C GLN A 688 -6.09 4.68 -11.78
N ASP A 689 -6.66 3.55 -11.36
CA ASP A 689 -6.06 2.24 -11.59
C ASP A 689 -5.83 1.97 -13.08
N PRO A 690 -4.74 1.28 -13.45
CA PRO A 690 -4.48 0.93 -14.83
C PRO A 690 -5.65 0.14 -15.47
N ILE A 691 -5.91 0.38 -16.76
CA ILE A 691 -6.92 -0.38 -17.52
C ILE A 691 -6.54 -1.85 -17.77
N GLY A 692 -5.36 -2.24 -17.36
CA GLY A 692 -4.85 -3.61 -17.41
C GLY A 692 -3.41 -3.68 -16.91
N ARG A 693 -2.97 -4.89 -16.55
CA ARG A 693 -1.64 -5.16 -15.97
C ARG A 693 -0.66 -5.79 -16.95
N THR A 694 -1.04 -5.96 -18.19
CA THR A 694 -0.22 -6.62 -19.21
C THR A 694 -0.04 -5.72 -20.42
N PRO A 695 1.03 -5.88 -21.20
CA PRO A 695 1.23 -5.14 -22.45
C PRO A 695 0.13 -5.35 -23.51
N ARG A 696 -0.71 -6.38 -23.37
CA ARG A 696 -1.84 -6.67 -24.27
C ARG A 696 -3.05 -5.81 -24.02
N SER A 697 -3.19 -5.27 -22.82
CA SER A 697 -4.26 -4.34 -22.50
C SER A 697 -3.94 -2.97 -23.13
N ASN A 698 -4.89 -2.41 -23.86
CA ASN A 698 -4.75 -1.12 -24.52
C ASN A 698 -6.11 -0.41 -24.63
N PRO A 699 -6.16 0.87 -25.04
CA PRO A 699 -7.40 1.64 -25.14
C PRO A 699 -8.49 0.97 -25.99
N VAL A 700 -8.15 0.43 -27.16
CA VAL A 700 -9.17 -0.17 -28.05
C VAL A 700 -9.72 -1.51 -27.57
N THR A 701 -8.92 -2.29 -26.85
CA THR A 701 -9.43 -3.53 -26.23
C THR A 701 -10.34 -3.22 -25.05
N TYR A 702 -9.99 -2.20 -24.25
CA TYR A 702 -10.78 -1.82 -23.10
C TYR A 702 -12.15 -1.21 -23.50
N THR A 703 -12.15 -0.36 -24.53
CA THR A 703 -13.38 0.28 -25.04
C THR A 703 -14.20 -0.65 -25.94
N GLY A 704 -13.70 -1.84 -26.25
CA GLY A 704 -14.39 -2.80 -27.12
C GLY A 704 -14.44 -2.41 -28.61
N VAL A 705 -13.68 -1.38 -29.01
CA VAL A 705 -13.54 -0.98 -30.44
C VAL A 705 -12.79 -2.03 -31.23
N PHE A 706 -11.85 -2.71 -30.61
CA PHE A 706 -11.00 -3.70 -31.27
C PHE A 706 -11.78 -4.88 -31.87
N ASP A 707 -12.89 -5.25 -31.26
CA ASP A 707 -13.74 -6.31 -31.80
C ASP A 707 -14.36 -5.92 -33.15
N ASP A 708 -14.82 -4.67 -33.28
CA ASP A 708 -15.36 -4.14 -34.52
C ASP A 708 -14.26 -3.97 -35.60
N ILE A 709 -13.04 -3.57 -35.20
CA ILE A 709 -11.91 -3.47 -36.11
C ILE A 709 -11.51 -4.86 -36.64
N ARG A 710 -11.47 -5.89 -35.81
CA ARG A 710 -11.18 -7.27 -36.22
C ARG A 710 -12.24 -7.81 -37.14
N ASP A 711 -13.51 -7.54 -36.88
CA ASP A 711 -14.62 -7.90 -37.78
C ASP A 711 -14.47 -7.21 -39.13
N LEU A 712 -14.05 -5.96 -39.19
CA LEU A 712 -13.79 -5.25 -40.44
C LEU A 712 -12.66 -5.92 -41.26
N PHE A 713 -11.54 -6.24 -40.62
CA PHE A 713 -10.42 -6.90 -41.31
C PHE A 713 -10.81 -8.31 -41.81
N ALA A 714 -11.60 -9.07 -41.06
CA ALA A 714 -12.12 -10.36 -41.48
C ALA A 714 -13.07 -10.26 -42.67
N GLN A 715 -13.70 -9.10 -42.90
CA GLN A 715 -14.57 -8.86 -44.04
C GLN A 715 -13.86 -8.39 -45.30
N THR A 716 -12.58 -8.09 -45.26
CA THR A 716 -11.79 -7.73 -46.45
C THR A 716 -11.73 -8.88 -47.47
N ASN A 717 -11.61 -8.54 -48.74
CA ASN A 717 -11.54 -9.56 -49.81
C ASN A 717 -10.36 -10.51 -49.62
N GLU A 718 -9.22 -9.97 -49.20
CA GLU A 718 -8.01 -10.76 -48.96
C GLU A 718 -8.15 -11.73 -47.79
N ALA A 719 -8.75 -11.28 -46.66
CA ALA A 719 -9.04 -12.16 -45.51
C ALA A 719 -9.99 -13.30 -45.89
N LYS A 720 -11.06 -12.98 -46.64
CA LYS A 720 -12.03 -13.99 -47.14
C LYS A 720 -11.39 -15.02 -48.09
N MET A 721 -10.54 -14.57 -49.01
CA MET A 721 -9.81 -15.48 -49.93
C MET A 721 -8.88 -16.45 -49.19
N ARG A 722 -8.28 -15.99 -48.07
CA ARG A 722 -7.40 -16.80 -47.20
C ARG A 722 -8.15 -17.61 -46.13
N GLY A 723 -9.48 -17.45 -46.01
CA GLY A 723 -10.29 -18.10 -44.99
C GLY A 723 -9.99 -17.60 -43.58
N TYR A 724 -9.58 -16.33 -43.44
CA TYR A 724 -9.26 -15.74 -42.15
C TYR A 724 -10.51 -15.19 -41.47
N ASP A 725 -10.77 -15.68 -40.26
CA ASP A 725 -11.82 -15.18 -39.39
C ASP A 725 -11.32 -14.04 -38.48
N LYS A 726 -12.20 -13.47 -37.67
CA LYS A 726 -11.85 -12.39 -36.73
C LYS A 726 -10.82 -12.82 -35.67
N GLY A 727 -10.72 -14.12 -35.38
CA GLY A 727 -9.74 -14.66 -34.45
C GLY A 727 -8.30 -14.47 -34.93
N ARG A 728 -8.11 -14.52 -36.27
CA ARG A 728 -6.81 -14.32 -36.93
C ARG A 728 -6.21 -12.93 -36.60
N PHE A 729 -7.05 -11.92 -36.48
CA PHE A 729 -6.66 -10.53 -36.20
C PHE A 729 -6.57 -10.21 -34.71
N SER A 730 -6.60 -11.23 -33.84
CA SER A 730 -6.42 -11.09 -32.41
C SER A 730 -5.00 -11.43 -31.97
N PHE A 731 -4.31 -10.53 -31.32
CA PHE A 731 -3.01 -10.81 -30.70
C PHE A 731 -3.11 -11.70 -29.44
N ASN A 732 -4.31 -12.00 -28.95
CA ASN A 732 -4.54 -12.90 -27.82
C ASN A 732 -4.76 -14.36 -28.20
N VAL A 733 -5.11 -14.64 -29.49
CA VAL A 733 -5.49 -15.96 -29.99
C VAL A 733 -4.38 -16.53 -30.86
N LYS A 734 -4.12 -17.83 -30.75
CA LYS A 734 -3.19 -18.53 -31.63
C LYS A 734 -3.65 -18.44 -33.09
N GLY A 735 -2.69 -18.40 -34.00
CA GLY A 735 -2.93 -18.42 -35.44
C GLY A 735 -2.52 -17.15 -36.16
N GLY A 736 -2.86 -15.95 -35.62
CA GLY A 736 -2.47 -14.67 -36.21
C GLY A 736 -1.39 -13.90 -35.42
N ARG A 737 -1.19 -14.23 -34.17
CA ARG A 737 -0.21 -13.58 -33.31
C ARG A 737 1.20 -14.09 -33.52
N CYS A 738 2.20 -13.32 -33.22
CA CYS A 738 3.57 -13.79 -33.08
C CYS A 738 3.67 -14.78 -31.90
N GLU A 739 4.11 -16.00 -32.16
CA GLU A 739 4.21 -17.02 -31.10
C GLU A 739 5.45 -16.86 -30.21
N ALA A 740 6.50 -16.16 -30.67
CA ALA A 740 7.69 -15.89 -29.84
C ALA A 740 7.39 -14.98 -28.64
N CYS A 741 6.59 -13.91 -28.85
CA CYS A 741 6.14 -13.03 -27.79
C CYS A 741 4.70 -13.29 -27.37
N GLN A 742 4.04 -14.27 -27.96
CA GLN A 742 2.64 -14.62 -27.71
C GLN A 742 1.65 -13.44 -27.89
N GLY A 743 1.99 -12.47 -28.76
CA GLY A 743 1.21 -11.28 -29.03
C GLY A 743 1.49 -10.08 -28.11
N ASP A 744 2.44 -10.17 -27.19
CA ASP A 744 2.82 -9.04 -26.35
C ASP A 744 3.56 -7.94 -27.13
N GLY A 745 4.26 -8.28 -28.23
CA GLY A 745 5.16 -7.40 -28.95
C GLY A 745 6.48 -7.17 -28.25
N LEU A 746 6.55 -7.47 -26.96
CA LEU A 746 7.68 -7.27 -26.08
C LEU A 746 8.08 -8.60 -25.41
N LYS A 747 9.36 -8.76 -25.12
CA LYS A 747 9.86 -9.81 -24.22
C LYS A 747 10.20 -9.20 -22.87
N LYS A 748 9.67 -9.79 -21.84
CA LYS A 748 9.98 -9.43 -20.45
C LYS A 748 11.25 -10.13 -20.02
N ILE A 749 12.26 -9.36 -19.64
CA ILE A 749 13.50 -9.85 -19.02
C ILE A 749 13.42 -9.54 -17.51
N SER A 750 13.25 -10.60 -16.72
CA SER A 750 13.20 -10.46 -15.26
C SER A 750 14.60 -10.25 -14.70
N MET A 751 14.78 -9.18 -13.95
CA MET A 751 16.01 -8.85 -13.24
C MET A 751 15.84 -9.13 -11.74
N HIS A 752 16.68 -9.99 -11.16
CA HIS A 752 16.50 -10.44 -9.76
C HIS A 752 16.48 -9.31 -8.71
N PHE A 753 17.16 -8.19 -8.96
CA PHE A 753 17.28 -7.06 -8.02
C PHE A 753 16.87 -5.71 -8.60
N LEU A 754 16.48 -5.66 -9.87
CA LEU A 754 16.07 -4.46 -10.58
C LEU A 754 14.66 -4.62 -11.15
N PRO A 755 13.98 -3.53 -11.54
CA PRO A 755 12.72 -3.63 -12.27
C PRO A 755 12.87 -4.46 -13.54
N ASP A 756 11.82 -5.20 -13.90
CA ASP A 756 11.78 -5.98 -15.14
C ASP A 756 11.99 -5.06 -16.36
N VAL A 757 12.82 -5.49 -17.29
CA VAL A 757 13.07 -4.76 -18.56
C VAL A 757 12.21 -5.38 -19.66
N TYR A 758 11.56 -4.54 -20.45
CA TYR A 758 10.80 -4.94 -21.62
C TYR A 758 11.54 -4.52 -22.90
N VAL A 759 11.88 -5.49 -23.73
CA VAL A 759 12.55 -5.25 -25.02
C VAL A 759 11.64 -5.67 -26.15
N PRO A 760 11.68 -5.00 -27.32
CA PRO A 760 10.93 -5.42 -28.50
C PRO A 760 11.23 -6.88 -28.86
N CYS A 761 10.22 -7.60 -29.30
CA CYS A 761 10.38 -8.98 -29.75
C CYS A 761 11.17 -9.00 -31.06
N GLU A 762 12.30 -9.68 -31.11
CA GLU A 762 13.16 -9.79 -32.29
C GLU A 762 12.47 -10.39 -33.50
N GLN A 763 11.52 -11.32 -33.30
CA GLN A 763 10.83 -12.00 -34.39
C GLN A 763 9.79 -11.15 -35.09
N CYS A 764 9.01 -10.36 -34.33
CA CYS A 764 7.95 -9.53 -34.90
C CYS A 764 8.27 -8.03 -34.82
N GLU A 765 9.47 -7.65 -34.35
CA GLU A 765 9.92 -6.25 -34.24
C GLU A 765 8.89 -5.36 -33.52
N GLY A 766 8.23 -5.91 -32.51
CA GLY A 766 7.17 -5.20 -31.78
C GLY A 766 5.77 -5.28 -32.41
N LYS A 767 5.62 -5.80 -33.62
CA LYS A 767 4.36 -5.76 -34.39
C LYS A 767 3.25 -6.69 -33.86
N ARG A 768 3.51 -7.57 -32.89
CA ARG A 768 2.55 -8.47 -32.21
C ARG A 768 1.98 -9.61 -33.07
N TYR A 769 1.99 -9.52 -34.40
CA TYR A 769 1.41 -10.46 -35.35
C TYR A 769 2.48 -11.18 -36.16
N ASN A 770 2.07 -12.29 -36.77
CA ASN A 770 2.87 -12.95 -37.78
C ASN A 770 2.76 -12.21 -39.12
N GLU A 771 3.69 -12.48 -40.01
CA GLU A 771 3.81 -11.79 -41.29
C GLU A 771 2.60 -11.98 -42.20
N GLU A 772 2.00 -13.18 -42.21
CA GLU A 772 0.84 -13.52 -43.06
C GLU A 772 -0.41 -12.72 -42.64
N THR A 773 -0.57 -12.43 -41.32
CA THR A 773 -1.68 -11.61 -40.85
C THR A 773 -1.46 -10.13 -41.22
N LEU A 774 -0.21 -9.66 -41.20
CA LEU A 774 0.13 -8.29 -41.57
C LEU A 774 0.00 -7.98 -43.06
N GLN A 775 -0.05 -9.01 -43.92
CA GLN A 775 -0.31 -8.83 -45.37
C GLN A 775 -1.73 -8.36 -45.65
N VAL A 776 -2.71 -8.66 -44.77
CA VAL A 776 -4.10 -8.23 -44.98
C VAL A 776 -4.22 -6.75 -44.63
N THR A 777 -4.73 -5.97 -45.60
CA THR A 777 -4.85 -4.50 -45.44
C THR A 777 -6.29 -4.03 -45.62
N TYR A 778 -6.59 -2.89 -45.00
CA TYR A 778 -7.78 -2.08 -45.22
C TYR A 778 -7.34 -0.63 -45.44
N LYS A 779 -7.68 -0.01 -46.60
CA LYS A 779 -7.19 1.30 -47.02
C LYS A 779 -5.65 1.41 -46.89
N ASP A 780 -4.94 0.39 -47.41
CA ASP A 780 -3.47 0.26 -47.41
C ASP A 780 -2.81 0.24 -45.99
N LYS A 781 -3.57 -0.03 -44.96
CA LYS A 781 -3.10 -0.16 -43.57
C LYS A 781 -3.40 -1.59 -43.07
N ASN A 782 -2.39 -2.25 -42.50
CA ASN A 782 -2.60 -3.54 -41.84
C ASN A 782 -3.09 -3.33 -40.38
N ILE A 783 -3.40 -4.43 -39.68
CA ILE A 783 -3.95 -4.37 -38.34
C ILE A 783 -3.00 -3.73 -37.31
N TYR A 784 -1.68 -3.89 -37.51
CA TYR A 784 -0.68 -3.25 -36.66
C TYR A 784 -0.59 -1.73 -36.94
N ASP A 785 -0.60 -1.31 -38.19
CA ASP A 785 -0.62 0.11 -38.56
C ASP A 785 -1.82 0.82 -37.95
N VAL A 786 -2.99 0.14 -37.91
CA VAL A 786 -4.19 0.69 -37.25
C VAL A 786 -3.99 0.81 -35.72
N LEU A 787 -3.33 -0.16 -35.10
CA LEU A 787 -3.02 -0.05 -33.65
C LEU A 787 -2.02 1.06 -33.33
N GLU A 788 -1.13 1.38 -34.28
CA GLU A 788 -0.13 2.46 -34.14
C GLU A 788 -0.70 3.86 -34.43
N MET A 789 -1.89 3.94 -35.07
CA MET A 789 -2.57 5.23 -35.28
C MET A 789 -2.90 5.88 -33.95
N THR A 790 -2.77 7.20 -33.92
CA THR A 790 -3.34 8.03 -32.84
C THR A 790 -4.88 7.97 -32.91
N VAL A 791 -5.52 8.25 -31.78
CA VAL A 791 -7.00 8.33 -31.74
C VAL A 791 -7.51 9.38 -32.75
N GLU A 792 -6.80 10.51 -32.91
CA GLU A 792 -7.14 11.56 -33.88
C GLU A 792 -7.09 11.06 -35.32
N GLU A 793 -5.99 10.43 -35.73
CA GLU A 793 -5.85 9.82 -37.08
C GLU A 793 -6.90 8.75 -37.35
N ALA A 794 -7.23 7.97 -36.30
CA ALA A 794 -8.20 6.88 -36.41
C ALA A 794 -9.64 7.39 -36.58
N VAL A 795 -10.01 8.55 -35.97
CA VAL A 795 -11.32 9.17 -36.20
C VAL A 795 -11.51 9.48 -37.68
N ASP A 796 -10.48 10.05 -38.33
CA ASP A 796 -10.52 10.39 -39.77
C ASP A 796 -10.45 9.15 -40.63
N PHE A 797 -9.60 8.16 -40.29
CA PHE A 797 -9.44 6.92 -41.03
C PHE A 797 -10.75 6.10 -41.14
N PHE A 798 -11.50 6.05 -40.05
CA PHE A 798 -12.78 5.32 -39.96
C PHE A 798 -14.02 6.19 -40.22
N ASP A 799 -13.86 7.35 -40.84
CA ASP A 799 -14.97 8.31 -41.09
C ASP A 799 -16.23 7.66 -41.67
N ASN A 800 -16.06 6.74 -42.64
CA ASN A 800 -17.16 6.04 -43.31
C ASN A 800 -17.71 4.83 -42.53
N LEU A 801 -17.25 4.60 -41.28
CA LEU A 801 -17.66 3.46 -40.45
C LEU A 801 -18.21 3.94 -39.10
N PRO A 802 -19.46 4.42 -39.05
CA PRO A 802 -20.03 5.06 -37.87
C PRO A 802 -19.90 4.24 -36.59
N LYS A 803 -20.01 2.90 -36.69
CA LYS A 803 -19.91 1.99 -35.55
C LYS A 803 -18.54 2.04 -34.88
N ILE A 804 -17.47 2.10 -35.65
CA ILE A 804 -16.08 2.21 -35.16
C ILE A 804 -15.79 3.64 -34.78
N ARG A 805 -16.08 4.61 -35.67
CA ARG A 805 -15.81 6.02 -35.50
C ARG A 805 -16.42 6.57 -34.21
N ASN A 806 -17.70 6.29 -33.95
CA ASN A 806 -18.38 6.83 -32.75
C ASN A 806 -17.72 6.38 -31.45
N LYS A 807 -17.22 5.16 -31.39
CA LYS A 807 -16.49 4.65 -30.23
C LYS A 807 -15.12 5.32 -30.09
N ILE A 808 -14.40 5.53 -31.20
CA ILE A 808 -13.10 6.23 -31.16
C ILE A 808 -13.30 7.71 -30.83
N GLN A 809 -14.40 8.32 -31.30
CA GLN A 809 -14.76 9.72 -31.03
C GLN A 809 -14.88 9.97 -29.52
N THR A 810 -15.39 9.03 -28.72
CA THR A 810 -15.47 9.21 -27.27
C THR A 810 -14.08 9.31 -26.63
N LEU A 811 -13.08 8.63 -27.15
CA LEU A 811 -11.69 8.77 -26.70
C LEU A 811 -11.13 10.16 -27.08
N TYR A 812 -11.46 10.65 -28.26
CA TYR A 812 -11.07 12.00 -28.68
C TYR A 812 -11.71 13.08 -27.83
N ASP A 813 -13.02 12.92 -27.54
CA ASP A 813 -13.81 13.89 -26.77
C ASP A 813 -13.27 14.08 -25.33
N VAL A 814 -12.78 13.02 -24.72
CA VAL A 814 -12.15 13.10 -23.38
C VAL A 814 -10.70 13.64 -23.42
N GLY A 815 -10.25 14.14 -24.57
CA GLY A 815 -8.92 14.75 -24.72
C GLY A 815 -7.78 13.73 -24.89
N LEU A 816 -8.06 12.54 -25.37
CA LEU A 816 -7.03 11.48 -25.65
C LEU A 816 -6.70 11.33 -27.12
N GLY A 817 -6.85 12.41 -27.94
CA GLY A 817 -6.57 12.40 -29.37
C GLY A 817 -5.13 11.95 -29.71
N TYR A 818 -4.19 12.23 -28.85
CA TYR A 818 -2.75 11.99 -29.05
C TYR A 818 -2.28 10.57 -28.74
N ILE A 819 -3.02 9.77 -27.95
CA ILE A 819 -2.60 8.41 -27.61
C ILE A 819 -2.79 7.46 -28.79
N LYS A 820 -1.94 6.43 -28.90
CA LYS A 820 -2.10 5.40 -29.92
C LYS A 820 -3.21 4.42 -29.53
N LEU A 821 -3.97 3.93 -30.51
CA LEU A 821 -5.04 2.96 -30.29
C LEU A 821 -4.54 1.70 -29.58
N GLY A 822 -3.37 1.21 -29.96
CA GLY A 822 -2.72 0.01 -29.40
C GLY A 822 -1.74 0.30 -28.26
N GLN A 823 -1.68 1.52 -27.71
CA GLN A 823 -0.76 1.87 -26.62
C GLN A 823 -0.95 0.98 -25.42
N SER A 824 0.15 0.42 -24.90
CA SER A 824 0.09 -0.49 -23.75
C SER A 824 -0.49 0.22 -22.50
N ALA A 825 -1.37 -0.46 -21.77
CA ALA A 825 -1.93 0.03 -20.51
C ALA A 825 -0.85 0.39 -19.48
N THR A 826 0.32 -0.27 -19.55
CA THR A 826 1.44 -0.05 -18.63
C THR A 826 2.20 1.26 -18.88
N THR A 827 2.00 1.89 -20.05
CA THR A 827 2.61 3.17 -20.43
C THR A 827 1.68 4.36 -20.25
N LEU A 828 0.38 4.11 -19.98
CA LEU A 828 -0.58 5.18 -19.70
C LEU A 828 -0.39 5.75 -18.30
N SER A 829 -0.50 7.05 -18.17
CA SER A 829 -0.60 7.72 -16.87
C SER A 829 -1.93 7.37 -16.19
N GLY A 830 -2.03 7.57 -14.86
CA GLY A 830 -3.27 7.34 -14.11
C GLY A 830 -4.45 8.14 -14.66
N GLY A 831 -4.24 9.39 -15.01
CA GLY A 831 -5.26 10.27 -15.61
C GLY A 831 -5.68 9.82 -17.01
N GLU A 832 -4.75 9.33 -17.85
CA GLU A 832 -5.08 8.77 -19.17
C GLU A 832 -5.92 7.48 -19.02
N ALA A 833 -5.52 6.58 -18.12
CA ALA A 833 -6.27 5.36 -17.83
C ALA A 833 -7.70 5.67 -17.36
N GLN A 834 -7.86 6.67 -16.50
CA GLN A 834 -9.16 7.14 -16.02
C GLN A 834 -10.03 7.68 -17.15
N ARG A 835 -9.47 8.48 -18.04
CA ARG A 835 -10.18 9.03 -19.21
C ARG A 835 -10.57 7.93 -20.21
N VAL A 836 -9.74 6.89 -20.40
CA VAL A 836 -10.12 5.72 -21.22
C VAL A 836 -11.34 5.00 -20.61
N LYS A 837 -11.37 4.83 -19.27
CA LYS A 837 -12.51 4.24 -18.57
C LYS A 837 -13.77 5.08 -18.78
N LEU A 838 -13.67 6.40 -18.63
CA LEU A 838 -14.77 7.34 -18.86
C LEU A 838 -15.28 7.27 -20.31
N ALA A 839 -14.37 7.26 -21.30
CA ALA A 839 -14.74 7.12 -22.72
C ALA A 839 -15.50 5.82 -23.00
N SER A 840 -15.11 4.69 -22.37
CA SER A 840 -15.81 3.41 -22.48
C SER A 840 -17.25 3.47 -21.97
N GLU A 841 -17.49 4.23 -20.90
CA GLU A 841 -18.85 4.38 -20.35
C GLU A 841 -19.72 5.34 -21.17
N LEU A 842 -19.13 6.38 -21.74
CA LEU A 842 -19.83 7.32 -22.64
C LEU A 842 -20.39 6.67 -23.92
N GLN A 843 -19.85 5.50 -24.33
CA GLN A 843 -20.38 4.73 -25.45
C GLN A 843 -21.71 4.06 -25.14
N LYS A 844 -22.04 3.90 -23.86
CA LYS A 844 -23.25 3.21 -23.40
C LYS A 844 -24.41 4.20 -23.29
N LYS A 845 -25.62 3.73 -23.58
CA LYS A 845 -26.80 4.57 -23.45
C LYS A 845 -27.07 4.90 -21.98
N SER A 846 -27.25 6.18 -21.67
CA SER A 846 -27.67 6.64 -20.35
C SER A 846 -29.07 6.13 -20.00
N THR A 847 -29.27 5.81 -18.72
CA THR A 847 -30.56 5.45 -18.13
C THR A 847 -31.23 6.62 -17.39
N GLY A 848 -30.47 7.70 -17.14
CA GLY A 848 -30.88 8.80 -16.26
C GLY A 848 -30.89 8.44 -14.77
N LYS A 849 -30.43 7.23 -14.40
CA LYS A 849 -30.33 6.73 -13.02
C LYS A 849 -28.94 6.19 -12.69
N THR A 850 -27.95 6.50 -13.54
CA THR A 850 -26.57 6.09 -13.33
C THR A 850 -25.87 7.05 -12.38
N VAL A 851 -25.08 6.52 -11.46
CA VAL A 851 -24.18 7.29 -10.59
C VAL A 851 -22.74 7.06 -11.03
N TYR A 852 -22.05 8.12 -11.42
CA TYR A 852 -20.62 8.12 -11.71
C TYR A 852 -19.87 8.62 -10.48
N ILE A 853 -18.90 7.85 -10.03
CA ILE A 853 -17.99 8.22 -8.94
C ILE A 853 -16.60 8.38 -9.55
N LEU A 854 -16.04 9.59 -9.46
CA LEU A 854 -14.72 9.93 -9.98
C LEU A 854 -13.82 10.43 -8.84
N ASP A 855 -12.60 9.95 -8.82
CA ASP A 855 -11.59 10.34 -7.83
C ASP A 855 -10.47 11.13 -8.52
N GLU A 856 -10.40 12.43 -8.24
CA GLU A 856 -9.42 13.41 -8.76
C GLU A 856 -9.21 13.30 -10.29
N PRO A 857 -10.26 13.44 -11.11
CA PRO A 857 -10.16 13.23 -12.56
C PRO A 857 -9.34 14.28 -13.31
N THR A 858 -8.99 15.39 -12.67
CA THR A 858 -8.16 16.46 -13.27
C THR A 858 -6.66 16.25 -13.05
N THR A 859 -6.28 15.15 -12.37
CA THR A 859 -4.89 14.82 -12.12
C THR A 859 -4.05 14.79 -13.41
N GLY A 860 -2.95 15.56 -13.45
CA GLY A 860 -2.04 15.63 -14.59
C GLY A 860 -2.62 16.36 -15.82
N LEU A 861 -3.67 17.14 -15.66
CA LEU A 861 -4.29 17.88 -16.75
C LEU A 861 -3.92 19.37 -16.73
N HIS A 862 -3.58 19.88 -17.89
CA HIS A 862 -3.50 21.30 -18.13
C HIS A 862 -4.91 21.93 -18.06
N SER A 863 -5.03 23.21 -17.64
CA SER A 863 -6.31 23.92 -17.51
C SER A 863 -7.18 23.85 -18.78
N HIS A 864 -6.59 23.79 -19.96
CA HIS A 864 -7.30 23.58 -21.23
C HIS A 864 -7.94 22.18 -21.33
N ASP A 865 -7.25 21.14 -20.87
CA ASP A 865 -7.74 19.76 -20.87
C ASP A 865 -8.80 19.59 -19.77
N VAL A 866 -8.66 20.31 -18.65
CA VAL A 866 -9.69 20.39 -17.59
C VAL A 866 -10.98 20.96 -18.13
N ALA A 867 -10.94 22.03 -18.94
CA ALA A 867 -12.13 22.59 -19.57
C ALA A 867 -12.86 21.55 -20.43
N ARG A 868 -12.14 20.80 -21.26
CA ARG A 868 -12.71 19.72 -22.07
C ARG A 868 -13.34 18.61 -21.24
N LEU A 869 -12.67 18.21 -20.16
CA LEU A 869 -13.20 17.19 -19.24
C LEU A 869 -14.50 17.69 -18.58
N ILE A 870 -14.54 18.93 -18.12
CA ILE A 870 -15.76 19.56 -17.55
C ILE A 870 -16.91 19.50 -18.55
N ASP A 871 -16.70 19.85 -19.82
CA ASP A 871 -17.72 19.78 -20.86
C ASP A 871 -18.29 18.37 -21.03
N VAL A 872 -17.44 17.35 -20.95
CA VAL A 872 -17.86 15.93 -21.00
C VAL A 872 -18.70 15.58 -19.77
N LEU A 873 -18.26 15.95 -18.59
CA LEU A 873 -18.97 15.68 -17.33
C LEU A 873 -20.32 16.39 -17.29
N GLN A 874 -20.38 17.64 -17.77
CA GLN A 874 -21.62 18.38 -17.85
C GLN A 874 -22.64 17.72 -18.82
N ARG A 875 -22.18 17.19 -19.97
CA ARG A 875 -23.04 16.41 -20.90
C ARG A 875 -23.63 15.15 -20.27
N ILE A 876 -22.90 14.46 -19.38
CA ILE A 876 -23.41 13.29 -18.66
C ILE A 876 -24.55 13.70 -17.73
N VAL A 877 -24.39 14.79 -16.97
CA VAL A 877 -25.43 15.29 -16.05
C VAL A 877 -26.65 15.81 -16.82
N ASP A 878 -26.45 16.43 -17.98
CA ASP A 878 -27.55 16.91 -18.85
C ASP A 878 -28.42 15.76 -19.38
N GLN A 879 -27.91 14.54 -19.41
CA GLN A 879 -28.66 13.32 -19.74
C GLN A 879 -29.47 12.77 -18.54
N GLY A 880 -29.39 13.41 -17.38
CA GLY A 880 -30.12 13.04 -16.17
C GLY A 880 -29.31 12.15 -15.19
N ASP A 881 -28.10 11.71 -15.54
CA ASP A 881 -27.24 10.92 -14.69
C ASP A 881 -26.64 11.80 -13.56
N THR A 882 -26.14 11.14 -12.52
CA THR A 882 -25.54 11.81 -11.36
C THR A 882 -24.04 11.65 -11.38
N ILE A 883 -23.31 12.75 -11.15
CA ILE A 883 -21.87 12.72 -10.98
C ILE A 883 -21.51 13.07 -9.53
N ILE A 884 -20.61 12.31 -8.94
CA ILE A 884 -19.98 12.55 -7.64
C ILE A 884 -18.47 12.53 -7.87
N VAL A 885 -17.83 13.68 -7.68
CA VAL A 885 -16.39 13.86 -7.91
C VAL A 885 -15.70 14.23 -6.61
N ILE A 886 -14.60 13.56 -6.28
CA ILE A 886 -13.65 14.06 -5.28
C ILE A 886 -12.66 14.97 -6.01
N GLU A 887 -12.55 16.23 -5.60
CA GLU A 887 -11.69 17.19 -6.30
C GLU A 887 -11.11 18.28 -5.40
N HIS A 888 -9.93 18.74 -5.81
CA HIS A 888 -9.22 19.89 -5.25
C HIS A 888 -9.11 21.05 -6.25
N ASN A 889 -9.27 20.78 -7.54
CA ASN A 889 -9.15 21.76 -8.60
C ASN A 889 -10.31 22.76 -8.53
N LEU A 890 -10.01 24.05 -8.32
CA LEU A 890 -11.00 25.11 -8.16
C LEU A 890 -11.86 25.32 -9.42
N ASP A 891 -11.33 25.02 -10.60
CA ASP A 891 -12.07 25.12 -11.85
C ASP A 891 -13.20 24.10 -11.93
N VAL A 892 -13.02 22.91 -11.39
CA VAL A 892 -14.08 21.90 -11.27
C VAL A 892 -15.04 22.25 -10.13
N ILE A 893 -14.53 22.69 -9.00
CA ILE A 893 -15.37 23.04 -7.84
C ILE A 893 -16.33 24.16 -8.19
N LYS A 894 -15.87 25.21 -8.89
CA LYS A 894 -16.70 26.38 -9.23
C LYS A 894 -17.82 26.08 -10.23
N VAL A 895 -17.75 24.99 -11.00
CA VAL A 895 -18.79 24.59 -11.96
C VAL A 895 -19.78 23.56 -11.40
N ALA A 896 -19.59 23.08 -10.17
CA ALA A 896 -20.45 22.10 -9.51
C ALA A 896 -21.84 22.64 -9.23
N ASP A 897 -22.86 21.77 -9.32
CA ASP A 897 -24.25 22.12 -8.91
C ASP A 897 -24.42 22.00 -7.39
N HIS A 898 -23.64 21.12 -6.74
CA HIS A 898 -23.68 20.91 -5.31
C HIS A 898 -22.28 20.59 -4.79
N ILE A 899 -21.88 21.22 -3.70
CA ILE A 899 -20.56 21.08 -3.09
C ILE A 899 -20.73 20.53 -1.68
N ILE A 900 -19.90 19.56 -1.32
CA ILE A 900 -19.77 18.99 0.02
C ILE A 900 -18.34 19.23 0.45
N ASP A 901 -18.13 20.05 1.47
CA ASP A 901 -16.81 20.36 2.01
C ASP A 901 -16.57 19.61 3.30
N LEU A 902 -15.45 18.87 3.37
CA LEU A 902 -15.03 18.06 4.52
C LEU A 902 -13.79 18.69 5.17
N GLY A 903 -13.85 18.84 6.47
CA GLY A 903 -12.76 19.46 7.21
C GLY A 903 -13.01 19.45 8.72
N PRO A 904 -12.57 20.56 9.42
CA PRO A 904 -11.78 21.67 8.90
C PRO A 904 -10.30 21.32 8.62
N GLU A 905 -9.80 20.26 9.27
CA GLU A 905 -8.41 19.80 9.16
C GLU A 905 -8.30 18.38 8.57
N GLY A 906 -7.07 17.88 8.40
CA GLY A 906 -6.81 16.49 8.07
C GLY A 906 -6.73 15.58 9.32
N GLY A 907 -6.79 14.26 9.12
CA GLY A 907 -6.63 13.27 10.19
C GLY A 907 -7.66 13.42 11.31
N ALA A 908 -7.20 13.42 12.55
CA ALA A 908 -8.07 13.50 13.73
C ALA A 908 -8.85 14.84 13.83
N GLY A 909 -8.31 15.91 13.27
CA GLY A 909 -8.94 17.23 13.19
C GLY A 909 -10.03 17.34 12.10
N GLY A 910 -10.10 16.36 11.20
CA GLY A 910 -11.07 16.31 10.10
C GLY A 910 -12.32 15.49 10.40
N GLY A 911 -12.96 15.03 9.34
CA GLY A 911 -14.08 14.08 9.42
C GLY A 911 -15.43 14.69 9.74
N THR A 912 -15.59 16.01 9.59
CA THR A 912 -16.87 16.73 9.72
C THR A 912 -17.20 17.44 8.42
N ILE A 913 -18.45 17.83 8.25
CA ILE A 913 -18.88 18.73 7.17
C ILE A 913 -18.69 20.17 7.68
N VAL A 914 -18.09 21.00 6.84
CA VAL A 914 -17.81 22.42 7.15
C VAL A 914 -18.92 23.32 6.60
#